data_2a8bc4a1ca55f63547a9328cbf538ca9
#
_entry.id   2a8bc4a1ca55f63547a9328cbf538ca9
#
_cell.length_a   1.000
_cell.length_b   1.000
_cell.length_c   1.000
_cell.angle_alpha   90.00
_cell.angle_beta   90.00
_cell.angle_gamma   90.00
#
_symmetry.space_group_name_H-M   'P 1'
#
loop_
_entity.id
_entity.type
_entity.pdbx_description
1 polymer ?
#
loop_
_entity_poly.entity_id
_entity_poly.type
_entity_poly.pdbx_seq_one_letter_code
_entity_poly.pdbx_strand_id
1 'polypeptide(L)'
;MKKYLIGVSLLSILAGPAYAQSASGGTALTHEQDGLAGAAVPKSARSTAVGADIIVTAPLQQSERDVLQGTSVLTGEALTRNLRPTLGETLARLPGVSATSFGPSASRPILRGFQGERIRVLTDGIGSFDVSNTSVDHAVIIDPLLAERIEVLRGPSALLFGSSAVGGVVNVIDTRIPRSVPENGYRVNGIANYGSAANERSVEAAGDVAVGKHLVLHADGSYLKSDDLEIGGYALSRQARAAVLSQVGLPQAVEPGEEPIDFAGAAQIKGRLPNSFSKTWTAGVGASIITDTGSLGVSYSHYDSFYGVPIRYATEVGQEQEAPRLDIVQNRYDLRGEIETGGGFLERIRVRLGHADYRHFELEEDGSVGTAFYNNGTEGRLEVVQANRGGWSGASGVQYFNRLFNVVGEEAFLPRNETNQTGLFTLQQYNSGAFRAEGGLRYEWSDLSARNDEESRFFTGQRSFNALSGSLGASYALNDSVRVGINGSRTERAPSAEELFANGGHAGTQAYELGNPNFRLEKSWGFEATLHAHTDRVSFDASAYYNWFSNYISENQVGPEVCQAATTLYGRNPADADEVDLPCFQYQQADARYYGFEANLSATLFQIGATRINGDVLGDYVHANVVDQGPIPRIPPARVLGGIEAQGGQFTLRGEVEHLFDQKRIAAFETPTKDYTIVNASVSLSPFGRDSKTTLLLSANNLFDVNVRRHASFLKDFAPLAGRDLRATIRFGL
;
A
#
# COMPACT_ATOMS: atom_id res chain seq x y z
N MET A 1 -37.08 -3.85 -13.89
CA MET A 1 -36.77 -4.59 -15.14
C MET A 1 -36.80 -3.62 -16.31
N LYS A 2 -35.65 -3.08 -16.71
CA LYS A 2 -35.42 -2.50 -18.05
C LYS A 2 -33.95 -2.73 -18.39
N LYS A 3 -33.72 -3.63 -19.35
CA LYS A 3 -32.39 -3.95 -19.89
C LYS A 3 -31.94 -2.82 -20.79
N TYR A 4 -30.79 -2.23 -20.55
CA TYR A 4 -30.07 -1.43 -21.54
C TYR A 4 -28.94 -2.26 -22.11
N LEU A 5 -29.08 -2.66 -23.37
CA LEU A 5 -28.00 -3.15 -24.21
C LEU A 5 -27.21 -1.93 -24.69
N ILE A 6 -25.93 -1.87 -24.34
CA ILE A 6 -24.97 -0.96 -24.97
C ILE A 6 -24.25 -1.74 -26.05
N GLY A 7 -24.56 -1.40 -27.30
CA GLY A 7 -23.90 -1.96 -28.46
C GLY A 7 -22.51 -1.38 -28.65
N VAL A 8 -21.49 -2.23 -28.61
CA VAL A 8 -20.12 -1.91 -29.00
C VAL A 8 -20.02 -2.05 -30.51
N SER A 9 -19.90 -0.95 -31.23
CA SER A 9 -19.60 -0.95 -32.67
C SER A 9 -18.10 -1.21 -32.87
N LEU A 10 -17.76 -2.36 -33.39
CA LEU A 10 -16.43 -2.64 -33.92
C LEU A 10 -16.21 -1.88 -35.22
N LEU A 11 -15.23 -0.97 -35.23
CA LEU A 11 -14.72 -0.38 -36.46
C LEU A 11 -13.79 -1.39 -37.17
N SER A 12 -14.25 -1.97 -38.26
CA SER A 12 -13.46 -2.79 -39.18
C SER A 12 -12.62 -1.89 -40.10
N ILE A 13 -11.31 -1.91 -39.95
CA ILE A 13 -10.37 -1.31 -40.90
C ILE A 13 -9.95 -2.42 -41.88
N LEU A 14 -10.41 -2.28 -43.12
CA LEU A 14 -9.99 -3.08 -44.26
C LEU A 14 -8.59 -2.65 -44.71
N ALA A 15 -7.62 -3.56 -44.66
CA ALA A 15 -6.33 -3.43 -45.34
C ALA A 15 -6.39 -4.17 -46.68
N GLY A 16 -6.20 -3.48 -47.76
CA GLY A 16 -6.08 -4.03 -49.09
C GLY A 16 -4.64 -4.52 -49.39
N PRO A 17 -4.45 -5.52 -50.25
CA PRO A 17 -3.14 -6.09 -50.52
C PRO A 17 -2.33 -5.27 -51.52
N ALA A 18 -1.07 -4.98 -51.21
CA ALA A 18 -0.12 -4.44 -52.17
C ALA A 18 0.69 -5.58 -52.82
N TYR A 19 0.66 -5.61 -54.13
CA TYR A 19 1.43 -6.53 -54.97
C TYR A 19 2.92 -6.22 -54.90
N ALA A 20 3.74 -7.25 -54.71
CA ALA A 20 5.17 -7.22 -54.89
C ALA A 20 5.51 -7.56 -56.33
N GLN A 21 6.27 -6.70 -57.01
CA GLN A 21 6.95 -7.02 -58.25
C GLN A 21 8.44 -7.29 -58.00
N SER A 22 8.87 -8.47 -58.43
CA SER A 22 10.24 -8.90 -58.47
C SER A 22 10.98 -8.30 -59.69
N ALA A 23 12.21 -7.86 -59.49
CA ALA A 23 13.15 -7.69 -60.55
C ALA A 23 14.56 -8.20 -60.09
N SER A 24 15.03 -9.14 -60.86
CA SER A 24 16.30 -9.83 -60.78
C SER A 24 17.44 -9.00 -61.41
N GLY A 25 18.66 -9.19 -60.94
CA GLY A 25 19.83 -9.12 -61.82
C GLY A 25 21.02 -8.32 -61.34
N GLY A 26 22.06 -9.01 -60.92
CA GLY A 26 23.35 -8.87 -61.58
C GLY A 26 24.47 -8.16 -60.86
N THR A 27 25.48 -8.97 -60.60
CA THR A 27 26.93 -8.73 -60.67
C THR A 27 27.67 -8.02 -59.57
N ALA A 28 28.61 -8.79 -59.05
CA ALA A 28 29.68 -8.44 -58.12
C ALA A 28 30.68 -7.43 -58.72
N LEU A 29 31.17 -6.60 -57.85
CA LEU A 29 32.58 -6.08 -57.93
C LEU A 29 33.08 -5.77 -56.48
N THR A 30 34.19 -6.42 -56.20
CA THR A 30 35.06 -6.23 -55.03
C THR A 30 35.70 -4.86 -55.04
N HIS A 31 35.69 -4.18 -53.91
CA HIS A 31 36.81 -3.29 -53.51
C HIS A 31 36.91 -3.26 -51.96
N GLU A 32 38.12 -3.62 -51.52
CA GLU A 32 38.61 -3.36 -50.17
C GLU A 32 38.74 -1.84 -49.91
N GLN A 33 38.38 -1.38 -48.74
CA GLN A 33 39.30 -0.71 -47.81
C GLN A 33 38.57 -0.08 -46.62
N ASP A 34 39.10 -0.45 -45.46
CA ASP A 34 39.32 0.31 -44.23
C ASP A 34 38.16 1.01 -43.51
N GLY A 35 37.82 0.41 -42.37
CA GLY A 35 38.08 1.00 -41.09
C GLY A 35 37.08 2.04 -40.58
N LEU A 36 36.06 1.60 -39.86
CA LEU A 36 35.69 2.17 -38.55
C LEU A 36 34.72 1.19 -37.89
N ALA A 37 35.22 0.49 -36.90
CA ALA A 37 34.47 -0.45 -36.07
C ALA A 37 33.41 0.32 -35.30
N GLY A 38 32.15 0.11 -35.69
CA GLY A 38 31.00 0.31 -34.81
C GLY A 38 31.09 -0.73 -33.70
N ALA A 39 31.44 -0.31 -32.51
CA ALA A 39 31.49 -1.17 -31.34
C ALA A 39 30.10 -1.79 -31.10
N ALA A 40 29.99 -3.08 -31.35
CA ALA A 40 28.91 -3.89 -30.82
C ALA A 40 28.95 -3.74 -29.31
N VAL A 41 27.88 -3.24 -28.73
CA VAL A 41 27.69 -3.20 -27.28
C VAL A 41 27.81 -4.64 -26.77
N PRO A 42 28.80 -4.98 -25.93
CA PRO A 42 28.92 -6.32 -25.39
C PRO A 42 27.66 -6.60 -24.55
N LYS A 43 27.02 -7.74 -24.76
CA LYS A 43 26.08 -8.32 -23.79
C LYS A 43 26.82 -8.36 -22.47
N SER A 44 26.48 -7.44 -21.57
CA SER A 44 27.16 -7.23 -20.29
C SER A 44 27.24 -8.54 -19.55
N ALA A 45 28.45 -8.91 -19.17
CA ALA A 45 28.73 -9.91 -18.16
C ALA A 45 27.83 -9.58 -16.95
N ARG A 46 27.03 -10.54 -16.48
CA ARG A 46 26.28 -10.42 -15.23
C ARG A 46 27.27 -10.14 -14.11
N SER A 47 27.34 -8.89 -13.72
CA SER A 47 28.02 -8.50 -12.49
C SER A 47 27.28 -9.14 -11.32
N THR A 48 27.98 -9.93 -10.53
CA THR A 48 27.54 -10.45 -9.23
C THR A 48 27.66 -9.38 -8.14
N ALA A 49 27.57 -8.12 -8.48
CA ALA A 49 27.32 -7.04 -7.52
C ALA A 49 25.86 -7.16 -7.05
N VAL A 50 25.62 -6.96 -5.76
CA VAL A 50 24.28 -6.82 -5.16
C VAL A 50 23.43 -5.97 -6.13
N GLY A 51 22.49 -6.61 -6.85
CA GLY A 51 21.85 -6.02 -8.02
C GLY A 51 21.04 -4.80 -7.58
N ALA A 52 21.29 -3.66 -8.21
CA ALA A 52 20.41 -2.51 -8.07
C ALA A 52 19.06 -2.89 -8.67
N ASP A 53 18.03 -2.96 -7.83
CA ASP A 53 16.68 -3.33 -8.25
C ASP A 53 16.11 -2.24 -9.19
N ILE A 54 15.52 -2.67 -10.29
CA ILE A 54 14.95 -1.76 -11.30
C ILE A 54 13.52 -1.45 -10.89
N ILE A 55 13.21 -0.17 -10.71
CA ILE A 55 11.85 0.31 -10.50
C ILE A 55 11.13 0.30 -11.85
N VAL A 56 10.10 -0.51 -11.96
CA VAL A 56 9.36 -0.72 -13.22
C VAL A 56 8.09 0.13 -13.30
N THR A 57 7.57 0.55 -12.15
CA THR A 57 6.33 1.33 -12.08
C THR A 57 6.51 2.76 -12.58
N ALA A 58 7.67 3.36 -12.34
CA ALA A 58 7.98 4.66 -12.91
C ALA A 58 7.92 4.55 -14.44
N PRO A 59 7.37 5.56 -15.13
CA PRO A 59 7.28 5.57 -16.59
C PRO A 59 8.65 5.39 -17.25
N LEU A 60 9.69 5.86 -16.58
CA LEU A 60 11.09 5.69 -16.93
C LEU A 60 11.68 4.63 -16.00
N GLN A 61 12.10 3.51 -16.56
CA GLN A 61 12.79 2.47 -15.80
C GLN A 61 14.08 3.05 -15.22
N GLN A 62 14.22 2.98 -13.90
CA GLN A 62 15.37 3.51 -13.17
C GLN A 62 15.90 2.45 -12.24
N SER A 63 17.20 2.50 -12.00
CA SER A 63 17.79 1.75 -10.89
C SER A 63 17.46 2.50 -9.59
N GLU A 64 17.27 1.79 -8.50
CA GLU A 64 17.06 2.38 -7.16
C GLU A 64 18.17 3.39 -6.80
N ARG A 65 19.39 3.18 -7.30
CA ARG A 65 20.55 4.10 -7.11
C ARG A 65 20.42 5.42 -7.86
N ASP A 66 19.60 5.45 -8.90
CA ASP A 66 19.46 6.62 -9.80
C ASP A 66 18.24 7.47 -9.48
N VAL A 67 17.42 7.04 -8.53
CA VAL A 67 16.22 7.79 -8.13
C VAL A 67 16.60 8.96 -7.25
N LEU A 68 15.97 10.13 -7.51
CA LEU A 68 16.23 11.37 -6.76
C LEU A 68 15.69 11.34 -5.32
N GLN A 69 14.91 10.33 -4.97
CA GLN A 69 14.19 10.27 -3.69
C GLN A 69 14.25 8.89 -3.05
N GLY A 70 13.94 8.85 -1.75
CA GLY A 70 13.82 7.61 -1.02
C GLY A 70 12.75 6.70 -1.62
N THR A 71 13.17 5.76 -2.45
CA THR A 71 12.35 4.68 -2.99
C THR A 71 12.81 3.38 -2.37
N SER A 72 11.88 2.46 -2.13
CA SER A 72 12.20 1.14 -1.61
C SER A 72 11.57 0.07 -2.50
N VAL A 73 12.32 -0.97 -2.81
CA VAL A 73 11.84 -2.14 -3.57
C VAL A 73 12.02 -3.38 -2.72
N LEU A 74 10.96 -4.14 -2.56
CA LEU A 74 10.97 -5.41 -1.84
C LEU A 74 10.75 -6.56 -2.83
N THR A 75 11.77 -7.40 -3.02
CA THR A 75 11.76 -8.49 -3.99
C THR A 75 12.56 -9.70 -3.50
N GLY A 76 12.43 -10.85 -4.16
CA GLY A 76 13.24 -12.05 -3.93
C GLY A 76 13.24 -12.56 -2.50
N GLU A 77 14.43 -12.83 -1.95
CA GLU A 77 14.59 -13.35 -0.57
C GLU A 77 14.13 -12.32 0.48
N ALA A 78 14.37 -11.02 0.24
CA ALA A 78 13.91 -9.96 1.15
C ALA A 78 12.38 -9.91 1.23
N LEU A 79 11.67 -10.03 0.11
CA LEU A 79 10.21 -10.15 0.10
C LEU A 79 9.76 -11.40 0.87
N THR A 80 10.33 -12.57 0.57
CA THR A 80 9.98 -13.83 1.24
C THR A 80 10.14 -13.77 2.76
N ARG A 81 11.20 -13.14 3.25
CA ARG A 81 11.48 -12.96 4.70
C ARG A 81 10.51 -12.01 5.38
N ASN A 82 10.12 -10.95 4.69
CA ASN A 82 9.22 -9.93 5.24
C ASN A 82 7.73 -10.23 5.01
N LEU A 83 7.41 -11.26 4.23
CA LEU A 83 6.03 -11.60 3.88
C LEU A 83 5.16 -11.86 5.11
N ARG A 84 4.03 -11.18 5.20
CA ARG A 84 3.00 -11.28 6.24
C ARG A 84 1.62 -11.30 5.57
N PRO A 85 0.55 -11.67 6.29
CA PRO A 85 -0.81 -11.73 5.74
C PRO A 85 -1.30 -10.41 5.13
N THR A 86 -0.82 -9.28 5.63
CA THR A 86 -1.24 -7.94 5.16
C THR A 86 -0.10 -7.15 4.54
N LEU A 87 -0.46 -6.23 3.64
CA LEU A 87 0.50 -5.37 2.95
C LEU A 87 1.24 -4.43 3.95
N GLY A 88 0.52 -3.86 4.91
CA GLY A 88 1.12 -3.00 5.92
C GLY A 88 2.20 -3.70 6.74
N GLU A 89 1.92 -4.91 7.23
CA GLU A 89 2.90 -5.70 8.00
C GLU A 89 4.09 -6.15 7.15
N THR A 90 3.86 -6.49 5.88
CA THR A 90 4.92 -6.88 4.94
C THR A 90 5.94 -5.75 4.72
N LEU A 91 5.48 -4.50 4.73
CA LEU A 91 6.31 -3.32 4.45
C LEU A 91 6.86 -2.63 5.70
N ALA A 92 6.36 -2.94 6.89
CA ALA A 92 6.64 -2.21 8.13
C ALA A 92 8.13 -2.12 8.51
N ARG A 93 9.00 -2.95 7.92
CA ARG A 93 10.45 -2.96 8.18
C ARG A 93 11.27 -2.14 7.16
N LEU A 94 10.62 -1.49 6.20
CA LEU A 94 11.31 -0.60 5.26
C LEU A 94 11.59 0.77 5.89
N PRO A 95 12.63 1.50 5.43
CA PRO A 95 12.93 2.84 5.90
C PRO A 95 11.74 3.80 5.72
N GLY A 96 11.39 4.56 6.76
CA GLY A 96 10.29 5.52 6.75
C GLY A 96 8.90 4.90 6.54
N VAL A 97 8.78 3.57 6.66
CA VAL A 97 7.51 2.85 6.57
C VAL A 97 7.12 2.27 7.91
N SER A 98 5.89 2.51 8.30
CA SER A 98 5.22 1.85 9.42
C SER A 98 3.90 1.27 8.91
N ALA A 99 3.08 0.75 9.80
CA ALA A 99 1.78 0.23 9.45
C ALA A 99 0.72 0.62 10.49
N THR A 100 -0.53 0.75 10.05
CA THR A 100 -1.67 0.72 10.97
C THR A 100 -1.82 -0.70 11.51
N SER A 101 -2.67 -0.89 12.48
CA SER A 101 -3.13 -2.21 12.88
C SER A 101 -4.52 -2.08 13.51
N PHE A 102 -5.47 -2.74 12.89
CA PHE A 102 -6.79 -3.00 13.48
C PHE A 102 -6.97 -4.52 13.61
N GLY A 103 -6.04 -5.14 14.34
CA GLY A 103 -5.87 -6.59 14.35
C GLY A 103 -4.99 -7.11 13.21
N PRO A 104 -4.81 -8.43 13.12
CA PRO A 104 -3.87 -9.06 12.17
C PRO A 104 -4.34 -9.01 10.71
N SER A 105 -5.64 -8.79 10.46
CA SER A 105 -6.24 -8.85 9.13
C SER A 105 -6.40 -7.48 8.46
N ALA A 106 -6.43 -6.40 9.23
CA ALA A 106 -6.54 -5.03 8.73
C ALA A 106 -5.30 -4.21 9.10
N SER A 107 -4.38 -4.07 8.15
CA SER A 107 -3.17 -3.27 8.32
C SER A 107 -2.78 -2.60 7.00
N ARG A 108 -2.61 -1.29 7.05
CA ARG A 108 -2.27 -0.44 5.90
C ARG A 108 -0.89 0.16 6.08
N PRO A 109 -0.12 0.37 5.00
CA PRO A 109 1.16 1.05 5.09
C PRO A 109 0.99 2.51 5.51
N ILE A 110 1.93 2.99 6.32
CA ILE A 110 2.10 4.39 6.69
C ILE A 110 3.46 4.83 6.15
N LEU A 111 3.49 5.88 5.33
CA LEU A 111 4.72 6.41 4.74
C LEU A 111 5.07 7.75 5.36
N ARG A 112 6.20 7.85 6.09
CA ARG A 112 6.64 9.09 6.75
C ARG A 112 5.56 9.74 7.64
N GLY A 113 4.73 8.90 8.30
CA GLY A 113 3.61 9.35 9.12
C GLY A 113 2.33 9.66 8.34
N PHE A 114 2.35 9.70 7.01
CA PHE A 114 1.15 9.84 6.19
C PHE A 114 0.40 8.51 6.09
N GLN A 115 -0.91 8.58 6.16
CA GLN A 115 -1.82 7.43 6.09
C GLN A 115 -3.14 7.81 5.39
N GLY A 116 -4.00 6.82 5.14
CA GLY A 116 -5.34 7.02 4.57
C GLY A 116 -5.26 7.61 3.17
N GLU A 117 -6.07 8.62 2.93
CA GLU A 117 -6.24 9.31 1.65
C GLU A 117 -4.96 10.03 1.14
N ARG A 118 -3.86 9.99 1.89
CA ARG A 118 -2.57 10.57 1.47
C ARG A 118 -1.58 9.56 0.92
N ILE A 119 -1.98 8.28 0.84
CA ILE A 119 -1.19 7.20 0.25
C ILE A 119 -2.03 6.47 -0.77
N ARG A 120 -1.48 6.26 -1.96
CA ARG A 120 -2.09 5.40 -2.98
C ARG A 120 -1.55 3.98 -2.86
N VAL A 121 -2.47 3.02 -2.75
CA VAL A 121 -2.14 1.58 -2.84
C VAL A 121 -2.61 1.06 -4.19
N LEU A 122 -1.70 0.44 -4.94
CA LEU A 122 -1.92 0.08 -6.33
C LEU A 122 -1.53 -1.38 -6.59
N THR A 123 -2.17 -1.98 -7.57
CA THR A 123 -1.73 -3.20 -8.26
C THR A 123 -1.39 -2.85 -9.69
N ASP A 124 -0.16 -3.08 -10.13
CA ASP A 124 0.32 -2.76 -11.49
C ASP A 124 0.04 -1.30 -11.93
N GLY A 125 0.03 -0.36 -10.98
CA GLY A 125 -0.20 1.07 -11.24
C GLY A 125 -1.66 1.49 -11.35
N ILE A 126 -2.61 0.63 -11.00
CA ILE A 126 -4.06 0.86 -10.90
C ILE A 126 -4.49 0.67 -9.45
N GLY A 127 -5.41 1.47 -8.95
CA GLY A 127 -5.90 1.42 -7.56
C GLY A 127 -6.44 0.05 -7.15
N SER A 128 -6.38 -0.25 -5.84
CA SER A 128 -6.87 -1.50 -5.25
C SER A 128 -8.40 -1.61 -5.26
N PHE A 129 -9.12 -0.49 -5.35
CA PHE A 129 -10.59 -0.40 -5.32
C PHE A 129 -11.23 -1.04 -4.08
N ASP A 130 -10.51 -1.08 -2.98
CA ASP A 130 -11.06 -1.43 -1.67
C ASP A 130 -11.63 -0.21 -0.95
N VAL A 131 -12.14 -0.42 0.25
CA VAL A 131 -12.65 0.63 1.13
C VAL A 131 -11.78 0.81 2.38
N SER A 132 -10.53 0.36 2.32
CA SER A 132 -9.58 0.47 3.43
C SER A 132 -9.22 1.92 3.80
N ASN A 133 -9.50 2.89 2.93
CA ASN A 133 -9.35 4.31 3.23
C ASN A 133 -10.56 4.88 3.98
N THR A 134 -11.73 4.26 3.84
CA THR A 134 -12.98 4.70 4.48
C THR A 134 -12.95 4.38 5.97
N SER A 135 -12.46 3.20 6.37
CA SER A 135 -12.27 2.83 7.76
C SER A 135 -10.97 2.07 8.00
N VAL A 136 -10.47 2.15 9.24
CA VAL A 136 -9.17 1.57 9.64
C VAL A 136 -9.22 0.07 9.89
N ASP A 137 -10.39 -0.51 10.11
CA ASP A 137 -10.68 -1.94 10.31
C ASP A 137 -10.87 -2.70 8.98
N HIS A 138 -11.03 -1.97 7.87
CA HIS A 138 -11.15 -2.56 6.55
C HIS A 138 -9.79 -2.98 5.97
N ALA A 139 -9.71 -4.22 5.49
CA ALA A 139 -8.49 -4.76 4.87
C ALA A 139 -8.18 -4.10 3.53
N VAL A 140 -6.89 -3.98 3.21
CA VAL A 140 -6.43 -3.73 1.84
C VAL A 140 -6.59 -5.02 1.04
N ILE A 141 -7.29 -4.95 -0.11
CA ILE A 141 -7.59 -6.12 -0.96
C ILE A 141 -6.43 -6.41 -1.92
N ILE A 142 -5.28 -6.71 -1.34
CA ILE A 142 -4.08 -7.16 -2.05
C ILE A 142 -3.49 -8.31 -1.27
N ASP A 143 -3.37 -9.47 -1.90
CA ASP A 143 -2.67 -10.62 -1.32
C ASP A 143 -1.15 -10.48 -1.56
N PRO A 144 -0.33 -10.24 -0.52
CA PRO A 144 1.11 -10.11 -0.68
C PRO A 144 1.80 -11.41 -1.12
N LEU A 145 1.15 -12.58 -0.96
CA LEU A 145 1.68 -13.86 -1.41
C LEU A 145 1.89 -13.89 -2.93
N LEU A 146 1.00 -13.23 -3.69
CA LEU A 146 1.04 -13.16 -5.15
C LEU A 146 1.99 -12.09 -5.70
N ALA A 147 2.64 -11.33 -4.82
CA ALA A 147 3.53 -10.27 -5.25
C ALA A 147 4.85 -10.82 -5.83
N GLU A 148 5.17 -10.44 -7.07
CA GLU A 148 6.52 -10.60 -7.63
C GLU A 148 7.49 -9.65 -6.93
N ARG A 149 7.05 -8.41 -6.70
CA ARG A 149 7.74 -7.36 -5.94
C ARG A 149 6.76 -6.30 -5.47
N ILE A 150 7.19 -5.51 -4.48
CA ILE A 150 6.45 -4.36 -3.98
C ILE A 150 7.37 -3.14 -4.05
N GLU A 151 6.88 -2.06 -4.65
CA GLU A 151 7.59 -0.80 -4.83
C GLU A 151 6.94 0.28 -3.97
N VAL A 152 7.74 0.99 -3.18
CA VAL A 152 7.30 2.16 -2.40
C VAL A 152 7.93 3.41 -3.01
N LEU A 153 7.11 4.20 -3.69
CA LEU A 153 7.53 5.39 -4.44
C LEU A 153 7.17 6.64 -3.64
N ARG A 154 8.10 7.59 -3.58
CA ARG A 154 7.89 8.89 -2.93
C ARG A 154 8.22 10.01 -3.92
N GLY A 155 7.85 11.25 -3.59
CA GLY A 155 8.20 12.47 -4.31
C GLY A 155 7.67 12.61 -5.75
N PRO A 156 8.43 13.21 -6.74
CA PRO A 156 7.90 13.58 -8.06
C PRO A 156 7.23 12.45 -8.82
N SER A 157 7.79 11.25 -8.78
CA SER A 157 7.22 10.09 -9.46
C SER A 157 5.88 9.65 -8.87
N ALA A 158 5.64 9.89 -7.58
CA ALA A 158 4.36 9.60 -6.94
C ALA A 158 3.21 10.47 -7.47
N LEU A 159 3.47 11.72 -7.87
CA LEU A 159 2.47 12.63 -8.45
C LEU A 159 1.82 12.08 -9.72
N LEU A 160 2.49 11.18 -10.42
CA LEU A 160 1.95 10.54 -11.62
C LEU A 160 0.73 9.67 -11.33
N PHE A 161 0.56 9.21 -10.09
CA PHE A 161 -0.47 8.26 -9.70
C PHE A 161 -1.70 8.87 -9.01
N GLY A 162 -1.80 10.18 -8.93
CA GLY A 162 -2.94 10.91 -8.38
C GLY A 162 -2.55 12.01 -7.42
N SER A 163 -3.43 12.98 -7.24
CA SER A 163 -3.25 14.08 -6.30
C SER A 163 -3.24 13.61 -4.83
N SER A 164 -3.85 12.46 -4.54
CA SER A 164 -3.84 11.82 -3.22
C SER A 164 -2.50 11.17 -2.84
N ALA A 165 -1.56 11.01 -3.77
CA ALA A 165 -0.23 10.44 -3.48
C ALA A 165 0.73 11.42 -2.76
N VAL A 166 0.24 12.21 -1.81
CA VAL A 166 1.01 13.21 -1.05
C VAL A 166 2.13 12.57 -0.24
N GLY A 167 1.84 11.47 0.45
CA GLY A 167 2.81 10.68 1.22
C GLY A 167 3.59 9.69 0.36
N GLY A 168 3.06 9.31 -0.79
CA GLY A 168 3.66 8.35 -1.70
C GLY A 168 2.69 7.31 -2.25
N VAL A 169 3.29 6.33 -2.90
CA VAL A 169 2.59 5.22 -3.55
C VAL A 169 3.19 3.89 -3.11
N VAL A 170 2.36 2.94 -2.78
CA VAL A 170 2.73 1.53 -2.63
C VAL A 170 2.16 0.79 -3.84
N ASN A 171 3.01 0.22 -4.67
CA ASN A 171 2.59 -0.50 -5.86
C ASN A 171 3.03 -1.96 -5.81
N VAL A 172 2.07 -2.85 -5.82
CA VAL A 172 2.30 -4.29 -5.86
C VAL A 172 2.27 -4.74 -7.31
N ILE A 173 3.33 -5.41 -7.73
CA ILE A 173 3.47 -5.97 -9.06
C ILE A 173 3.17 -7.46 -8.97
N ASP A 174 2.13 -7.89 -9.63
CA ASP A 174 1.76 -9.30 -9.73
C ASP A 174 2.13 -9.92 -11.09
N THR A 175 1.86 -11.20 -11.24
CA THR A 175 2.17 -12.00 -12.45
C THR A 175 0.95 -12.33 -13.28
N ARG A 176 -0.26 -11.90 -12.90
CA ARG A 176 -1.52 -12.28 -13.52
C ARG A 176 -1.62 -11.97 -15.01
N ILE A 177 -1.02 -10.85 -15.43
CA ILE A 177 -0.86 -10.53 -16.85
C ILE A 177 0.60 -10.81 -17.22
N PRO A 178 0.93 -11.94 -17.89
CA PRO A 178 2.30 -12.30 -18.26
C PRO A 178 3.01 -11.21 -19.06
N ARG A 179 4.29 -11.00 -18.77
CA ARG A 179 5.15 -9.95 -19.40
C ARG A 179 6.20 -10.53 -20.34
N SER A 180 6.43 -11.83 -20.28
CA SER A 180 7.39 -12.54 -21.10
C SER A 180 6.91 -13.94 -21.38
N VAL A 181 7.28 -14.46 -22.54
CA VAL A 181 7.08 -15.87 -22.86
C VAL A 181 8.06 -16.70 -22.03
N PRO A 182 7.62 -17.73 -21.28
CA PRO A 182 8.51 -18.60 -20.54
C PRO A 182 9.52 -19.31 -21.45
N GLU A 183 10.80 -19.31 -21.10
CA GLU A 183 11.88 -19.89 -21.91
C GLU A 183 11.69 -21.38 -22.18
N ASN A 184 11.16 -22.12 -21.18
CA ASN A 184 10.90 -23.56 -21.30
C ASN A 184 9.46 -23.88 -21.74
N GLY A 185 8.70 -22.86 -22.19
CA GLY A 185 7.29 -23.00 -22.54
C GLY A 185 6.34 -23.00 -21.33
N TYR A 186 6.87 -23.06 -20.12
CA TYR A 186 6.11 -22.95 -18.88
C TYR A 186 6.95 -22.31 -17.77
N ARG A 187 6.28 -21.76 -16.77
CA ARG A 187 6.84 -21.26 -15.50
C ARG A 187 5.86 -21.60 -14.41
N VAL A 188 6.35 -22.11 -13.27
CA VAL A 188 5.55 -22.41 -12.10
C VAL A 188 6.25 -21.84 -10.88
N ASN A 189 5.52 -21.12 -10.05
CA ASN A 189 6.00 -20.59 -8.77
C ASN A 189 5.02 -21.01 -7.67
N GLY A 190 5.51 -21.12 -6.46
CA GLY A 190 4.65 -21.34 -5.31
C GLY A 190 5.34 -21.01 -4.00
N ILE A 191 4.54 -20.76 -3.00
CA ILE A 191 4.96 -20.51 -1.64
C ILE A 191 3.99 -21.16 -0.66
N ALA A 192 4.53 -21.74 0.41
CA ALA A 192 3.73 -22.24 1.51
C ALA A 192 4.34 -21.75 2.83
N ASN A 193 3.47 -21.28 3.75
CA ASN A 193 3.89 -20.77 5.04
C ASN A 193 3.10 -21.44 6.17
N TYR A 194 3.77 -21.59 7.29
CA TYR A 194 3.17 -21.87 8.59
C TYR A 194 3.67 -20.84 9.60
N GLY A 195 2.77 -20.27 10.44
CA GLY A 195 3.10 -19.36 11.53
C GLY A 195 2.44 -19.82 12.83
N SER A 196 3.22 -19.93 13.90
CA SER A 196 2.75 -20.50 15.17
C SER A 196 1.83 -19.57 15.95
N ALA A 197 2.02 -18.24 15.86
CA ALA A 197 1.28 -17.28 16.70
C ALA A 197 -0.23 -17.25 16.43
N ALA A 198 -0.65 -17.60 15.22
CA ALA A 198 -2.08 -17.69 14.87
C ALA A 198 -2.42 -19.05 14.25
N ASN A 199 -1.57 -20.07 14.42
CA ASN A 199 -1.70 -21.34 13.71
C ASN A 199 -1.96 -21.12 12.21
N GLU A 200 -1.33 -20.07 11.67
CA GLU A 200 -1.49 -19.59 10.30
C GLU A 200 -0.98 -20.64 9.32
N ARG A 201 -1.77 -20.90 8.31
CA ARG A 201 -1.42 -21.76 7.18
C ARG A 201 -1.77 -21.05 5.91
N SER A 202 -0.77 -20.82 5.06
CA SER A 202 -1.01 -20.21 3.76
C SER A 202 -0.27 -20.96 2.66
N VAL A 203 -0.87 -20.99 1.48
CA VAL A 203 -0.30 -21.56 0.27
C VAL A 203 -0.70 -20.70 -0.90
N GLU A 204 0.22 -20.54 -1.84
CA GLU A 204 -0.01 -19.89 -3.13
C GLU A 204 0.69 -20.72 -4.21
N ALA A 205 0.05 -20.79 -5.37
CA ALA A 205 0.63 -21.34 -6.59
C ALA A 205 0.22 -20.48 -7.79
N ALA A 206 1.18 -20.22 -8.67
CA ALA A 206 0.97 -19.49 -9.91
C ALA A 206 1.71 -20.18 -11.06
N GLY A 207 1.11 -20.20 -12.24
CA GLY A 207 1.69 -20.84 -13.42
C GLY A 207 1.41 -20.09 -14.72
N ASP A 208 2.42 -20.06 -15.59
CA ASP A 208 2.33 -19.56 -16.96
C ASP A 208 2.59 -20.72 -17.95
N VAL A 209 1.84 -20.74 -19.02
CA VAL A 209 2.04 -21.69 -20.12
C VAL A 209 2.03 -20.95 -21.46
N ALA A 210 3.08 -21.15 -22.25
CA ALA A 210 3.17 -20.60 -23.60
C ALA A 210 2.37 -21.46 -24.59
N VAL A 211 1.47 -20.83 -25.35
CA VAL A 211 0.73 -21.45 -26.45
C VAL A 211 1.29 -20.89 -27.75
N GLY A 212 2.19 -21.64 -28.35
CA GLY A 212 2.97 -21.16 -29.49
C GLY A 212 4.02 -20.14 -29.11
N LYS A 213 4.28 -19.15 -29.99
CA LYS A 213 5.37 -18.21 -29.82
C LYS A 213 5.01 -16.91 -29.09
N HIS A 214 3.73 -16.59 -29.04
CA HIS A 214 3.27 -15.27 -28.64
C HIS A 214 2.19 -15.27 -27.56
N LEU A 215 1.38 -16.31 -27.46
CA LEU A 215 0.31 -16.37 -26.46
C LEU A 215 0.82 -17.04 -25.19
N VAL A 216 0.61 -16.39 -24.05
CA VAL A 216 0.88 -16.94 -22.71
C VAL A 216 -0.41 -16.90 -21.91
N LEU A 217 -0.75 -18.03 -21.31
CA LEU A 217 -1.86 -18.17 -20.37
C LEU A 217 -1.32 -18.23 -18.95
N HIS A 218 -2.03 -17.61 -18.03
CA HIS A 218 -1.72 -17.57 -16.59
C HIS A 218 -2.87 -18.12 -15.76
N ALA A 219 -2.55 -18.80 -14.69
CA ALA A 219 -3.49 -19.11 -13.62
C ALA A 219 -2.79 -19.05 -12.26
N ASP A 220 -3.46 -18.51 -11.24
CA ASP A 220 -2.99 -18.43 -9.88
C ASP A 220 -4.09 -18.74 -8.87
N GLY A 221 -3.69 -19.07 -7.64
CA GLY A 221 -4.58 -19.18 -6.51
C GLY A 221 -3.82 -19.16 -5.20
N SER A 222 -4.45 -18.59 -4.18
CA SER A 222 -3.95 -18.59 -2.82
C SER A 222 -5.01 -19.00 -1.81
N TYR A 223 -4.57 -19.51 -0.68
CA TYR A 223 -5.39 -19.80 0.48
C TYR A 223 -4.62 -19.49 1.75
N LEU A 224 -5.28 -18.76 2.66
CA LEU A 224 -4.77 -18.44 3.98
C LEU A 224 -5.87 -18.74 5.02
N LYS A 225 -5.48 -19.36 6.13
CA LYS A 225 -6.33 -19.52 7.31
C LYS A 225 -5.50 -19.29 8.56
N SER A 226 -6.03 -18.50 9.50
CA SER A 226 -5.48 -18.32 10.84
C SER A 226 -6.55 -18.48 11.89
N ASP A 227 -6.14 -18.89 13.08
CA ASP A 227 -6.93 -18.85 14.30
C ASP A 227 -6.67 -17.52 15.02
N ASP A 228 -7.29 -17.30 16.19
CA ASP A 228 -7.04 -16.12 17.01
C ASP A 228 -5.55 -16.01 17.41
N LEU A 229 -5.06 -14.76 17.40
CA LEU A 229 -3.65 -14.42 17.56
C LEU A 229 -3.15 -14.66 18.99
N GLU A 230 -2.05 -15.37 19.16
CA GLU A 230 -1.30 -15.43 20.41
C GLU A 230 -0.51 -14.13 20.63
N ILE A 231 -0.61 -13.59 21.84
CA ILE A 231 -0.02 -12.30 22.24
C ILE A 231 0.86 -12.46 23.49
N GLY A 232 1.93 -11.66 23.60
CA GLY A 232 2.90 -11.72 24.68
C GLY A 232 2.44 -11.08 26.00
N GLY A 233 1.20 -11.29 26.43
CA GLY A 233 0.70 -10.73 27.69
C GLY A 233 -0.79 -10.44 27.68
N TYR A 234 -1.21 -9.35 28.34
CA TYR A 234 -2.63 -8.94 28.39
C TYR A 234 -3.06 -8.27 27.08
N ALA A 235 -4.31 -8.52 26.65
CA ALA A 235 -4.93 -7.83 25.53
C ALA A 235 -5.04 -6.33 25.84
N LEU A 236 -5.62 -5.96 26.98
CA LEU A 236 -5.73 -4.57 27.42
C LEU A 236 -4.37 -3.99 27.85
N SER A 237 -4.14 -2.72 27.50
CA SER A 237 -3.05 -1.92 28.05
C SER A 237 -3.21 -1.76 29.55
N ARG A 238 -2.13 -1.36 30.25
CA ARG A 238 -2.21 -1.13 31.69
C ARG A 238 -3.27 -0.08 32.04
N GLN A 239 -3.37 0.97 31.22
CA GLN A 239 -4.35 2.05 31.43
C GLN A 239 -5.77 1.58 31.17
N ALA A 240 -6.05 0.97 30.02
CA ALA A 240 -7.36 0.43 29.70
C ALA A 240 -7.80 -0.63 30.73
N ARG A 241 -6.88 -1.53 31.11
CA ARG A 241 -7.16 -2.54 32.13
C ARG A 241 -7.53 -1.93 33.49
N ALA A 242 -6.86 -0.84 33.90
CA ALA A 242 -7.19 -0.13 35.15
C ALA A 242 -8.56 0.53 35.07
N ALA A 243 -8.93 1.12 33.92
CA ALA A 243 -10.25 1.69 33.69
C ALA A 243 -11.35 0.62 33.78
N VAL A 244 -11.18 -0.48 33.04
CA VAL A 244 -12.11 -1.64 33.06
C VAL A 244 -12.28 -2.20 34.48
N LEU A 245 -11.19 -2.38 35.25
CA LEU A 245 -11.28 -2.88 36.63
C LEU A 245 -12.01 -1.93 37.57
N SER A 246 -12.01 -0.64 37.31
CA SER A 246 -12.76 0.34 38.11
C SER A 246 -14.28 0.25 37.91
N GLN A 247 -14.73 -0.41 36.85
CA GLN A 247 -16.15 -0.60 36.53
C GLN A 247 -16.75 -1.86 37.17
N VAL A 248 -15.90 -2.78 37.67
CA VAL A 248 -16.37 -4.06 38.22
C VAL A 248 -17.29 -3.83 39.41
N GLY A 249 -18.50 -4.37 39.31
CA GLY A 249 -19.54 -4.27 40.34
C GLY A 249 -20.35 -2.97 40.34
N LEU A 250 -20.13 -2.07 39.38
CA LEU A 250 -21.00 -0.94 39.16
C LEU A 250 -22.34 -1.39 38.55
N PRO A 251 -23.47 -0.73 38.88
CA PRO A 251 -24.74 -1.02 38.20
C PRO A 251 -24.66 -0.74 36.70
N GLN A 252 -25.17 -1.66 35.90
CA GLN A 252 -25.29 -1.50 34.45
C GLN A 252 -26.79 -1.43 34.09
N ALA A 253 -27.17 -0.45 33.28
CA ALA A 253 -28.46 -0.47 32.61
C ALA A 253 -28.34 -1.41 31.42
N VAL A 254 -29.10 -2.49 31.40
CA VAL A 254 -29.09 -3.53 30.36
C VAL A 254 -30.46 -3.60 29.73
N GLU A 255 -30.53 -3.59 28.42
CA GLU A 255 -31.81 -3.76 27.72
C GLU A 255 -32.36 -5.18 27.85
N PRO A 256 -33.72 -5.36 27.72
CA PRO A 256 -34.31 -6.68 27.82
C PRO A 256 -33.78 -7.64 26.73
N GLY A 257 -32.98 -8.61 27.13
CA GLY A 257 -32.37 -9.60 26.22
C GLY A 257 -30.87 -9.49 26.06
N GLU A 258 -30.27 -8.42 26.54
CA GLU A 258 -28.81 -8.25 26.57
C GLU A 258 -28.20 -8.78 27.87
N GLU A 259 -26.95 -9.19 27.81
CA GLU A 259 -26.15 -9.56 28.99
C GLU A 259 -25.30 -8.37 29.43
N PRO A 260 -25.12 -8.14 30.75
CA PRO A 260 -24.21 -7.10 31.22
C PRO A 260 -22.76 -7.38 30.83
N ILE A 261 -22.01 -6.34 30.51
CA ILE A 261 -20.61 -6.44 30.14
C ILE A 261 -19.79 -7.04 31.29
N ASP A 262 -19.03 -8.11 31.01
CA ASP A 262 -18.11 -8.74 31.96
C ASP A 262 -16.78 -7.96 32.03
N PHE A 263 -16.77 -6.84 32.74
CA PHE A 263 -15.56 -6.06 32.99
C PHE A 263 -14.45 -6.86 33.68
N ALA A 264 -14.80 -7.81 34.56
CA ALA A 264 -13.83 -8.62 35.26
C ALA A 264 -13.14 -9.61 34.31
N GLY A 265 -13.89 -10.27 33.44
CA GLY A 265 -13.38 -11.16 32.41
C GLY A 265 -12.53 -10.43 31.39
N ALA A 266 -12.99 -9.29 30.87
CA ALA A 266 -12.25 -8.45 29.92
C ALA A 266 -10.86 -8.07 30.48
N ALA A 267 -10.77 -7.68 31.75
CA ALA A 267 -9.50 -7.35 32.40
C ALA A 267 -8.52 -8.53 32.54
N GLN A 268 -8.97 -9.79 32.42
CA GLN A 268 -8.14 -11.00 32.56
C GLN A 268 -7.70 -11.60 31.23
N ILE A 269 -8.18 -11.10 30.09
CA ILE A 269 -7.80 -11.60 28.75
C ILE A 269 -6.29 -11.48 28.56
N LYS A 270 -5.64 -12.63 28.40
CA LYS A 270 -4.17 -12.75 28.33
C LYS A 270 -3.76 -13.90 27.43
N GLY A 271 -2.67 -13.72 26.71
CA GLY A 271 -2.03 -14.78 25.89
C GLY A 271 -2.72 -15.03 24.56
N ARG A 272 -3.99 -14.60 24.37
CA ARG A 272 -4.74 -14.72 23.13
C ARG A 272 -5.61 -13.49 22.92
N LEU A 273 -5.71 -13.06 21.68
CA LEU A 273 -6.54 -11.92 21.24
C LEU A 273 -7.83 -12.45 20.63
N PRO A 274 -8.97 -12.35 21.31
CA PRO A 274 -10.25 -12.84 20.78
C PRO A 274 -10.66 -12.10 19.51
N ASN A 275 -11.43 -12.79 18.65
CA ASN A 275 -11.98 -12.30 17.39
C ASN A 275 -10.91 -11.74 16.45
N SER A 276 -9.79 -12.46 16.28
CA SER A 276 -8.67 -12.04 15.42
C SER A 276 -8.29 -13.10 14.37
N PHE A 277 -9.16 -14.07 14.15
CA PHE A 277 -9.02 -15.11 13.13
C PHE A 277 -9.20 -14.57 11.72
N SER A 278 -8.72 -15.32 10.71
CA SER A 278 -9.01 -15.00 9.31
C SER A 278 -9.04 -16.24 8.41
N LYS A 279 -9.78 -16.11 7.31
CA LYS A 279 -9.80 -17.06 6.21
C LYS A 279 -9.92 -16.30 4.91
N THR A 280 -8.92 -16.41 4.05
CA THR A 280 -8.88 -15.71 2.75
C THR A 280 -8.52 -16.69 1.65
N TRP A 281 -9.15 -16.56 0.50
CA TRP A 281 -8.70 -17.25 -0.71
C TRP A 281 -8.82 -16.34 -1.92
N THR A 282 -7.93 -16.57 -2.89
CA THR A 282 -7.95 -15.86 -4.17
C THR A 282 -7.82 -16.84 -5.31
N ALA A 283 -8.36 -16.46 -6.45
CA ALA A 283 -8.12 -17.17 -7.69
C ALA A 283 -8.00 -16.16 -8.83
N GLY A 284 -7.09 -16.41 -9.77
CA GLY A 284 -6.87 -15.54 -10.90
C GLY A 284 -6.58 -16.32 -12.18
N VAL A 285 -6.97 -15.73 -13.31
CA VAL A 285 -6.60 -16.19 -14.64
C VAL A 285 -6.21 -15.00 -15.50
N GLY A 286 -5.27 -15.21 -16.41
CA GLY A 286 -4.80 -14.18 -17.31
C GLY A 286 -4.35 -14.73 -18.66
N ALA A 287 -4.25 -13.84 -19.62
CA ALA A 287 -3.70 -14.15 -20.93
C ALA A 287 -3.00 -12.94 -21.51
N SER A 288 -1.89 -13.16 -22.20
CA SER A 288 -1.14 -12.09 -22.89
C SER A 288 -0.70 -12.55 -24.26
N ILE A 289 -0.85 -11.67 -25.24
CA ILE A 289 -0.16 -11.75 -26.53
C ILE A 289 1.10 -10.92 -26.41
N ILE A 290 2.26 -11.54 -26.64
CA ILE A 290 3.58 -10.93 -26.48
C ILE A 290 4.31 -11.07 -27.79
N THR A 291 4.79 -9.96 -28.34
CA THR A 291 5.55 -9.85 -29.58
C THR A 291 6.86 -9.12 -29.34
N ASP A 292 7.72 -9.06 -30.35
CA ASP A 292 8.98 -8.32 -30.26
C ASP A 292 8.78 -6.80 -30.11
N THR A 293 7.62 -6.28 -30.49
CA THR A 293 7.31 -4.84 -30.46
C THR A 293 6.28 -4.43 -29.43
N GLY A 294 5.73 -5.36 -28.66
CA GLY A 294 4.77 -5.01 -27.63
C GLY A 294 3.99 -6.19 -27.07
N SER A 295 3.11 -5.88 -26.14
CA SER A 295 2.25 -6.86 -25.48
C SER A 295 0.86 -6.30 -25.24
N LEU A 296 -0.13 -7.18 -25.22
CA LEU A 296 -1.49 -6.90 -24.77
C LEU A 296 -1.99 -8.08 -23.96
N GLY A 297 -2.44 -7.83 -22.74
CA GLY A 297 -2.94 -8.87 -21.86
C GLY A 297 -4.11 -8.42 -21.02
N VAL A 298 -4.85 -9.38 -20.56
CA VAL A 298 -6.01 -9.21 -19.67
C VAL A 298 -5.95 -10.21 -18.53
N SER A 299 -6.56 -9.88 -17.40
CA SER A 299 -6.76 -10.80 -16.29
C SER A 299 -8.11 -10.60 -15.62
N TYR A 300 -8.57 -11.65 -14.96
CA TYR A 300 -9.65 -11.64 -14.00
C TYR A 300 -9.14 -12.24 -12.70
N SER A 301 -9.54 -11.66 -11.58
CA SER A 301 -9.26 -12.20 -10.25
C SER A 301 -10.46 -12.09 -9.34
N HIS A 302 -10.57 -13.07 -8.46
CA HIS A 302 -11.55 -13.16 -7.39
C HIS A 302 -10.83 -13.20 -6.06
N TYR A 303 -11.31 -12.41 -5.10
CA TYR A 303 -10.83 -12.34 -3.72
C TYR A 303 -12.02 -12.54 -2.78
N ASP A 304 -11.86 -13.40 -1.78
CA ASP A 304 -12.88 -13.72 -0.78
C ASP A 304 -12.18 -13.83 0.58
N SER A 305 -12.64 -13.07 1.56
CA SER A 305 -12.02 -13.01 2.88
C SER A 305 -13.06 -12.86 3.97
N PHE A 306 -12.94 -13.69 5.00
CA PHE A 306 -13.73 -13.63 6.21
C PHE A 306 -12.82 -13.54 7.42
N TYR A 307 -12.96 -12.47 8.23
CA TYR A 307 -12.12 -12.27 9.40
C TYR A 307 -12.85 -11.57 10.54
N GLY A 308 -12.36 -11.81 11.75
CA GLY A 308 -12.80 -11.11 12.96
C GLY A 308 -12.02 -9.82 13.19
N VAL A 309 -12.68 -8.82 13.74
CA VAL A 309 -12.11 -7.57 14.22
C VAL A 309 -11.90 -7.68 15.72
N PRO A 310 -10.66 -7.47 16.25
CA PRO A 310 -10.43 -7.54 17.68
C PRO A 310 -11.33 -6.59 18.47
N ILE A 311 -11.86 -7.07 19.57
CA ILE A 311 -12.83 -6.37 20.39
C ILE A 311 -12.23 -5.10 20.98
N ARG A 312 -12.89 -3.97 20.79
CA ARG A 312 -12.66 -2.74 21.55
C ARG A 312 -13.50 -2.80 22.81
N TYR A 313 -12.89 -3.28 23.89
CA TYR A 313 -13.58 -3.48 25.17
C TYR A 313 -14.08 -2.17 25.75
N ALA A 314 -15.31 -2.16 26.26
CA ALA A 314 -15.86 -1.06 27.02
C ALA A 314 -14.97 -0.73 28.24
N THR A 315 -14.65 0.53 28.44
CA THR A 315 -13.83 1.03 29.56
C THR A 315 -14.65 1.74 30.61
N GLU A 316 -15.92 2.02 30.32
CA GLU A 316 -16.89 2.66 31.20
C GLU A 316 -18.27 1.98 31.04
N VAL A 317 -19.08 1.99 32.09
CA VAL A 317 -20.47 1.52 32.04
C VAL A 317 -21.26 2.41 31.08
N GLY A 318 -22.07 1.78 30.21
CA GLY A 318 -22.89 2.43 29.19
C GLY A 318 -22.17 2.58 27.84
N GLN A 319 -20.91 2.12 27.70
CA GLN A 319 -20.27 1.98 26.40
C GLN A 319 -20.68 0.64 25.77
N GLU A 320 -20.81 0.64 24.46
CA GLU A 320 -21.01 -0.56 23.67
C GLU A 320 -19.73 -1.38 23.52
N GLN A 321 -19.89 -2.68 23.33
CA GLN A 321 -18.80 -3.61 23.09
C GLN A 321 -19.25 -4.64 22.08
N GLU A 322 -18.58 -4.67 20.95
CA GLU A 322 -18.91 -5.53 19.82
C GLU A 322 -17.72 -6.39 19.39
N ALA A 323 -18.03 -7.51 18.75
CA ALA A 323 -17.07 -8.42 18.12
C ALA A 323 -17.41 -8.63 16.64
N PRO A 324 -17.36 -7.59 15.81
CA PRO A 324 -17.80 -7.64 14.42
C PRO A 324 -16.91 -8.55 13.59
N ARG A 325 -17.50 -9.12 12.54
CA ARG A 325 -16.82 -9.96 11.55
C ARG A 325 -17.08 -9.41 10.16
N LEU A 326 -16.04 -9.33 9.35
CA LEU A 326 -16.14 -8.83 7.98
C LEU A 326 -16.13 -9.98 6.99
N ASP A 327 -17.10 -9.96 6.07
CA ASP A 327 -17.23 -10.89 4.93
C ASP A 327 -17.07 -10.10 3.63
N ILE A 328 -15.92 -10.28 2.96
CA ILE A 328 -15.45 -9.44 1.86
C ILE A 328 -15.35 -10.24 0.58
N VAL A 329 -15.90 -9.70 -0.51
CA VAL A 329 -15.74 -10.24 -1.86
C VAL A 329 -15.38 -9.14 -2.84
N GLN A 330 -14.35 -9.38 -3.69
CA GLN A 330 -14.02 -8.52 -4.82
C GLN A 330 -13.84 -9.35 -6.09
N ASN A 331 -14.44 -8.87 -7.20
CA ASN A 331 -14.16 -9.34 -8.55
C ASN A 331 -13.46 -8.22 -9.31
N ARG A 332 -12.30 -8.52 -9.90
CA ARG A 332 -11.46 -7.52 -10.55
C ARG A 332 -11.07 -7.96 -11.95
N TYR A 333 -11.08 -7.01 -12.87
CA TYR A 333 -10.70 -7.16 -14.28
C TYR A 333 -9.61 -6.15 -14.61
N ASP A 334 -8.49 -6.60 -15.15
CA ASP A 334 -7.40 -5.73 -15.55
C ASP A 334 -7.03 -5.93 -17.02
N LEU A 335 -6.59 -4.84 -17.66
CA LEU A 335 -6.00 -4.85 -19.00
C LEU A 335 -4.69 -4.08 -18.96
N ARG A 336 -3.65 -4.63 -19.58
CA ARG A 336 -2.37 -3.97 -19.79
C ARG A 336 -1.93 -4.13 -21.24
N GLY A 337 -1.59 -3.01 -21.86
CA GLY A 337 -1.02 -2.97 -23.21
C GLY A 337 0.23 -2.10 -23.24
N GLU A 338 1.20 -2.52 -24.05
CA GLU A 338 2.41 -1.76 -24.31
C GLU A 338 2.85 -1.99 -25.73
N ILE A 339 3.23 -0.92 -26.45
CA ILE A 339 3.77 -0.99 -27.80
C ILE A 339 4.98 -0.06 -27.95
N GLU A 340 6.07 -0.59 -28.52
CA GLU A 340 7.23 0.17 -28.94
C GLU A 340 6.97 0.83 -30.30
N THR A 341 7.32 2.11 -30.42
CA THR A 341 6.97 2.91 -31.62
C THR A 341 8.07 2.94 -32.67
N GLY A 342 9.17 2.18 -32.47
CA GLY A 342 10.24 2.02 -33.48
C GLY A 342 11.20 3.18 -33.64
N GLY A 343 11.34 4.08 -32.65
CA GLY A 343 12.49 5.00 -32.54
C GLY A 343 12.29 6.42 -33.03
N GLY A 344 11.08 6.95 -33.08
CA GLY A 344 10.77 8.37 -33.26
C GLY A 344 11.02 9.21 -32.00
N PHE A 345 10.25 10.28 -31.82
CA PHE A 345 10.21 11.08 -30.59
C PHE A 345 9.65 10.25 -29.42
N LEU A 346 8.67 9.42 -29.70
CA LEU A 346 8.11 8.46 -28.75
C LEU A 346 8.92 7.15 -28.83
N GLU A 347 9.17 6.57 -27.67
CA GLU A 347 9.75 5.23 -27.53
C GLU A 347 8.64 4.19 -27.38
N ARG A 348 7.62 4.52 -26.58
CA ARG A 348 6.63 3.55 -26.13
C ARG A 348 5.30 4.20 -25.79
N ILE A 349 4.22 3.47 -26.03
CA ILE A 349 2.85 3.81 -25.57
C ILE A 349 2.39 2.71 -24.65
N ARG A 350 1.81 3.06 -23.50
CA ARG A 350 1.27 2.14 -22.51
C ARG A 350 -0.19 2.45 -22.22
N VAL A 351 -0.99 1.42 -22.06
CA VAL A 351 -2.35 1.50 -21.58
C VAL A 351 -2.53 0.55 -20.40
N ARG A 352 -3.25 1.01 -19.38
CA ARG A 352 -3.69 0.20 -18.25
C ARG A 352 -5.14 0.53 -17.95
N LEU A 353 -5.93 -0.49 -17.66
CA LEU A 353 -7.32 -0.40 -17.26
C LEU A 353 -7.56 -1.37 -16.13
N GLY A 354 -8.29 -0.95 -15.11
CA GLY A 354 -8.79 -1.82 -14.04
C GLY A 354 -10.23 -1.48 -13.73
N HIS A 355 -11.02 -2.50 -13.46
CA HIS A 355 -12.38 -2.41 -12.98
C HIS A 355 -12.58 -3.42 -11.87
N ALA A 356 -13.18 -2.99 -10.77
CA ALA A 356 -13.50 -3.88 -9.66
C ALA A 356 -14.93 -3.66 -9.17
N ASP A 357 -15.56 -4.76 -8.83
CA ASP A 357 -16.82 -4.84 -8.12
C ASP A 357 -16.54 -5.44 -6.74
N TYR A 358 -16.69 -4.61 -5.71
CA TYR A 358 -16.37 -4.93 -4.32
C TYR A 358 -17.62 -4.82 -3.45
N ARG A 359 -17.75 -5.76 -2.53
CA ARG A 359 -18.71 -5.69 -1.44
C ARG A 359 -18.11 -6.25 -0.16
N HIS A 360 -18.52 -5.72 0.98
CA HIS A 360 -18.36 -6.42 2.25
C HIS A 360 -19.57 -6.19 3.15
N PHE A 361 -19.73 -7.11 4.10
CA PHE A 361 -20.71 -7.07 5.16
C PHE A 361 -19.98 -7.04 6.49
N GLU A 362 -20.38 -6.14 7.35
CA GLU A 362 -20.10 -6.16 8.77
C GLU A 362 -21.20 -6.96 9.42
N LEU A 363 -20.81 -8.06 10.07
CA LEU A 363 -21.72 -9.02 10.66
C LEU A 363 -21.67 -8.88 12.16
N GLU A 364 -22.84 -8.82 12.75
CA GLU A 364 -23.08 -8.87 14.18
C GLU A 364 -22.67 -10.23 14.78
N GLU A 365 -22.67 -10.34 16.11
CA GLU A 365 -22.33 -11.58 16.80
C GLU A 365 -23.26 -12.76 16.44
N ASP A 366 -24.54 -12.50 16.17
CA ASP A 366 -25.53 -13.49 15.75
C ASP A 366 -25.41 -13.89 14.26
N GLY A 367 -24.59 -13.15 13.48
CA GLY A 367 -24.36 -13.35 12.05
C GLY A 367 -25.31 -12.59 11.14
N SER A 368 -26.18 -11.74 11.68
CA SER A 368 -26.95 -10.77 10.89
C SER A 368 -26.03 -9.72 10.27
N VAL A 369 -26.49 -9.05 9.23
CA VAL A 369 -25.76 -7.96 8.58
C VAL A 369 -26.14 -6.65 9.24
N GLY A 370 -25.24 -6.04 9.99
CA GLY A 370 -25.39 -4.70 10.55
C GLY A 370 -25.20 -3.65 9.46
N THR A 371 -24.04 -3.64 8.79
CA THR A 371 -23.72 -2.69 7.74
C THR A 371 -23.19 -3.38 6.48
N ALA A 372 -23.60 -2.89 5.30
CA ALA A 372 -23.19 -3.38 4.00
C ALA A 372 -22.53 -2.28 3.18
N PHE A 373 -21.37 -2.58 2.61
CA PHE A 373 -20.57 -1.66 1.80
C PHE A 373 -20.47 -2.18 0.37
N TYR A 374 -20.77 -1.32 -0.59
CA TYR A 374 -20.67 -1.61 -2.02
C TYR A 374 -19.75 -0.58 -2.70
N ASN A 375 -18.74 -1.03 -3.38
CA ASN A 375 -17.79 -0.17 -4.09
C ASN A 375 -17.55 -0.68 -5.51
N ASN A 376 -17.96 0.09 -6.50
CA ASN A 376 -17.71 -0.21 -7.91
C ASN A 376 -16.76 0.85 -8.46
N GLY A 377 -15.60 0.42 -8.93
CA GLY A 377 -14.54 1.33 -9.36
C GLY A 377 -13.99 1.00 -10.75
N THR A 378 -13.64 2.03 -11.48
CA THR A 378 -12.95 1.93 -12.79
C THR A 378 -11.82 2.93 -12.85
N GLU A 379 -10.63 2.49 -13.21
CA GLU A 379 -9.47 3.38 -13.45
C GLU A 379 -8.83 3.04 -14.77
N GLY A 380 -8.54 4.07 -15.57
CA GLY A 380 -7.84 3.94 -16.85
C GLY A 380 -6.66 4.90 -16.91
N ARG A 381 -5.56 4.42 -17.54
CA ARG A 381 -4.33 5.19 -17.68
C ARG A 381 -3.72 4.97 -19.05
N LEU A 382 -3.43 6.07 -19.76
CA LEU A 382 -2.70 6.09 -21.01
C LEU A 382 -1.43 6.91 -20.85
N GLU A 383 -0.28 6.32 -21.21
CA GLU A 383 1.03 6.96 -21.10
C GLU A 383 1.77 6.91 -22.44
N VAL A 384 2.43 8.00 -22.78
CA VAL A 384 3.39 8.09 -23.85
C VAL A 384 4.77 8.34 -23.27
N VAL A 385 5.73 7.46 -23.57
CA VAL A 385 7.12 7.52 -23.09
C VAL A 385 7.99 8.08 -24.21
N GLN A 386 8.79 9.09 -23.89
CA GLN A 386 9.70 9.75 -24.83
C GLN A 386 11.03 9.00 -24.88
N ALA A 387 11.56 8.84 -26.07
CA ALA A 387 12.91 8.32 -26.27
C ALA A 387 13.96 9.28 -25.69
N ASN A 388 15.03 8.72 -25.12
CA ASN A 388 16.14 9.53 -24.65
C ASN A 388 16.82 10.25 -25.83
N ARG A 389 16.89 11.58 -25.77
CA ARG A 389 17.53 12.44 -26.76
C ARG A 389 18.43 13.48 -26.10
N GLY A 390 19.74 13.32 -26.23
CA GLY A 390 20.69 14.24 -25.63
C GLY A 390 20.63 14.30 -24.10
N GLY A 391 20.29 13.20 -23.44
CA GLY A 391 20.09 13.13 -22.00
C GLY A 391 18.68 13.48 -21.53
N TRP A 392 17.80 13.94 -22.42
CA TRP A 392 16.41 14.26 -22.11
C TRP A 392 15.48 13.07 -22.39
N SER A 393 14.71 12.67 -21.39
CA SER A 393 13.69 11.62 -21.47
C SER A 393 12.46 12.05 -20.64
N GLY A 394 11.32 11.44 -20.88
CA GLY A 394 10.12 11.79 -20.14
C GLY A 394 8.96 10.87 -20.43
N ALA A 395 7.88 11.08 -19.70
CA ALA A 395 6.58 10.45 -19.95
C ALA A 395 5.47 11.43 -19.66
N SER A 396 4.40 11.37 -20.47
CA SER A 396 3.20 12.18 -20.29
C SER A 396 1.98 11.29 -20.46
N GLY A 397 0.87 11.65 -19.82
CA GLY A 397 -0.31 10.81 -19.91
C GLY A 397 -1.56 11.42 -19.35
N VAL A 398 -2.62 10.63 -19.45
CA VAL A 398 -3.94 10.90 -18.88
C VAL A 398 -4.36 9.74 -18.00
N GLN A 399 -5.02 10.04 -16.91
CA GLN A 399 -5.63 9.09 -15.98
C GLN A 399 -7.08 9.47 -15.76
N TYR A 400 -7.96 8.49 -15.79
CA TYR A 400 -9.36 8.59 -15.42
C TYR A 400 -9.67 7.65 -14.29
N PHE A 401 -10.43 8.09 -13.30
CA PHE A 401 -10.90 7.31 -12.16
C PHE A 401 -12.38 7.62 -11.92
N ASN A 402 -13.17 6.56 -11.73
CA ASN A 402 -14.56 6.65 -11.28
C ASN A 402 -14.76 5.64 -10.13
N ARG A 403 -15.48 6.07 -9.11
CA ARG A 403 -15.89 5.25 -7.97
C ARG A 403 -17.36 5.54 -7.67
N LEU A 404 -18.17 4.49 -7.61
CA LEU A 404 -19.52 4.53 -7.06
C LEU A 404 -19.51 3.78 -5.73
N PHE A 405 -19.79 4.49 -4.64
CA PHE A 405 -19.72 3.96 -3.30
C PHE A 405 -21.07 4.11 -2.58
N ASN A 406 -21.48 3.06 -1.87
CA ASN A 406 -22.75 3.03 -1.15
C ASN A 406 -22.59 2.23 0.15
N VAL A 407 -23.06 2.81 1.26
CA VAL A 407 -23.13 2.19 2.58
C VAL A 407 -24.60 2.07 2.95
N VAL A 408 -25.02 0.89 3.41
CA VAL A 408 -26.42 0.58 3.73
C VAL A 408 -26.45 -0.19 5.04
N GLY A 409 -27.31 0.22 5.97
CA GLY A 409 -27.47 -0.40 7.28
C GLY A 409 -27.79 0.66 8.33
N GLU A 410 -28.03 0.22 9.54
CA GLU A 410 -28.35 1.11 10.66
C GLU A 410 -27.21 2.07 10.99
N GLU A 411 -25.97 1.60 10.85
CA GLU A 411 -24.72 2.35 11.08
C GLU A 411 -24.13 2.97 9.81
N ALA A 412 -24.95 3.14 8.75
CA ALA A 412 -24.47 3.82 7.56
C ALA A 412 -24.14 5.29 7.88
N PHE A 413 -22.87 5.66 7.83
CA PHE A 413 -22.38 7.01 8.14
C PHE A 413 -22.11 7.87 6.89
N LEU A 414 -22.27 7.31 5.68
CA LEU A 414 -22.03 7.98 4.40
C LEU A 414 -23.23 7.85 3.47
N PRO A 415 -23.59 8.91 2.74
CA PRO A 415 -24.57 8.83 1.65
C PRO A 415 -23.98 8.03 0.49
N ARG A 416 -24.86 7.50 -0.36
CA ARG A 416 -24.41 7.03 -1.67
C ARG A 416 -23.70 8.15 -2.42
N ASN A 417 -22.49 7.89 -2.85
CA ASN A 417 -21.65 8.91 -3.47
C ASN A 417 -20.95 8.40 -4.73
N GLU A 418 -20.61 9.33 -5.60
CA GLU A 418 -19.85 9.08 -6.81
C GLU A 418 -18.69 10.06 -6.90
N THR A 419 -17.50 9.53 -7.17
CA THR A 419 -16.28 10.29 -7.39
C THR A 419 -15.79 10.09 -8.81
N ASN A 420 -15.61 11.18 -9.55
CA ASN A 420 -15.03 11.19 -10.89
C ASN A 420 -13.78 12.05 -10.89
N GLN A 421 -12.66 11.50 -11.36
CA GLN A 421 -11.39 12.23 -11.45
C GLN A 421 -10.77 12.06 -12.83
N THR A 422 -10.25 13.14 -13.39
CA THR A 422 -9.46 13.12 -14.61
C THR A 422 -8.18 13.91 -14.39
N GLY A 423 -7.03 13.26 -14.60
CA GLY A 423 -5.72 13.86 -14.40
C GLY A 423 -4.87 13.85 -15.67
N LEU A 424 -4.28 14.99 -16.00
CA LEU A 424 -3.20 15.10 -16.99
C LEU A 424 -1.88 15.21 -16.25
N PHE A 425 -0.86 14.47 -16.68
CA PHE A 425 0.43 14.47 -16.02
C PHE A 425 1.60 14.38 -16.99
N THR A 426 2.75 14.89 -16.55
CA THR A 426 4.03 14.71 -17.22
C THR A 426 5.15 14.59 -16.18
N LEU A 427 6.14 13.77 -16.50
CA LEU A 427 7.42 13.67 -15.80
C LEU A 427 8.52 13.82 -16.83
N GLN A 428 9.45 14.74 -16.61
CA GLN A 428 10.56 15.02 -17.50
C GLN A 428 11.88 14.88 -16.74
N GLN A 429 12.86 14.25 -17.35
CA GLN A 429 14.19 14.03 -16.79
C GLN A 429 15.25 14.51 -17.76
N TYR A 430 16.30 15.09 -17.19
CA TYR A 430 17.51 15.47 -17.92
C TYR A 430 18.74 14.90 -17.21
N ASN A 431 19.54 14.14 -17.94
CA ASN A 431 20.77 13.51 -17.44
C ASN A 431 21.96 14.04 -18.26
N SER A 432 22.97 14.62 -17.60
CA SER A 432 24.19 15.13 -18.23
C SER A 432 25.39 14.86 -17.34
N GLY A 433 26.12 13.79 -17.62
CA GLY A 433 27.27 13.37 -16.80
C GLY A 433 26.90 13.14 -15.34
N ALA A 434 27.51 13.90 -14.44
CA ALA A 434 27.26 13.84 -13.01
C ALA A 434 25.93 14.48 -12.58
N PHE A 435 25.34 15.34 -13.41
CA PHE A 435 24.12 16.09 -13.10
C PHE A 435 22.87 15.39 -13.61
N ARG A 436 21.84 15.36 -12.79
CA ARG A 436 20.49 14.92 -13.14
C ARG A 436 19.47 15.90 -12.60
N ALA A 437 18.47 16.21 -13.40
CA ALA A 437 17.29 16.97 -13.01
C ALA A 437 16.02 16.20 -13.38
N GLU A 438 14.97 16.36 -12.57
CA GLU A 438 13.65 15.75 -12.79
C GLU A 438 12.57 16.76 -12.43
N GLY A 439 11.54 16.89 -13.28
CA GLY A 439 10.39 17.75 -13.04
C GLY A 439 9.10 17.01 -13.36
N GLY A 440 8.14 17.08 -12.45
CA GLY A 440 6.80 16.53 -12.59
C GLY A 440 5.73 17.62 -12.54
N LEU A 441 4.66 17.45 -13.32
CA LEU A 441 3.46 18.29 -13.27
C LEU A 441 2.22 17.44 -13.44
N ARG A 442 1.19 17.72 -12.63
CA ARG A 442 -0.13 17.10 -12.72
C ARG A 442 -1.22 18.16 -12.55
N TYR A 443 -2.21 18.11 -13.42
CA TYR A 443 -3.46 18.84 -13.25
C TYR A 443 -4.61 17.84 -13.19
N GLU A 444 -5.50 18.00 -12.20
CA GLU A 444 -6.58 17.04 -11.94
C GLU A 444 -7.89 17.75 -11.70
N TRP A 445 -8.93 17.31 -12.40
CA TRP A 445 -10.33 17.65 -12.16
C TRP A 445 -10.95 16.54 -11.32
N SER A 446 -11.66 16.92 -10.26
CA SER A 446 -12.35 15.97 -9.36
C SER A 446 -13.78 16.47 -9.12
N ASP A 447 -14.75 15.62 -9.42
CA ASP A 447 -16.16 15.85 -9.13
C ASP A 447 -16.63 14.77 -8.15
N LEU A 448 -17.17 15.21 -7.02
CA LEU A 448 -17.75 14.35 -5.99
C LEU A 448 -19.23 14.71 -5.81
N SER A 449 -20.12 13.74 -5.92
CA SER A 449 -21.55 13.93 -5.72
C SER A 449 -22.07 12.97 -4.64
N ALA A 450 -22.91 13.50 -3.78
CA ALA A 450 -23.65 12.76 -2.77
C ALA A 450 -25.14 12.77 -3.10
N ARG A 451 -25.78 11.61 -3.03
CA ARG A 451 -27.21 11.43 -3.26
C ARG A 451 -27.83 10.73 -2.07
N ASN A 452 -28.94 11.26 -1.64
CA ASN A 452 -29.74 10.64 -0.59
C ASN A 452 -30.92 9.93 -1.27
N ASP A 453 -30.95 8.61 -1.20
CA ASP A 453 -31.97 7.83 -1.89
C ASP A 453 -33.25 7.65 -1.06
N GLU A 454 -33.20 7.62 0.28
CA GLU A 454 -34.37 7.33 1.13
C GLU A 454 -34.42 8.09 2.47
N GLU A 455 -33.32 8.59 3.01
CA GLU A 455 -33.28 9.23 4.33
C GLU A 455 -32.65 10.63 4.29
N SER A 456 -33.30 11.60 4.93
CA SER A 456 -32.91 13.01 4.92
C SER A 456 -31.66 13.35 5.76
N ARG A 457 -31.00 12.35 6.38
CA ARG A 457 -29.88 12.56 7.30
C ARG A 457 -28.56 12.97 6.67
N PHE A 458 -28.41 12.82 5.36
CA PHE A 458 -27.17 13.10 4.68
C PHE A 458 -27.24 14.35 3.79
N PHE A 459 -26.06 14.93 3.58
CA PHE A 459 -25.88 15.97 2.58
C PHE A 459 -26.18 15.44 1.18
N THR A 460 -26.91 16.23 0.39
CA THR A 460 -27.17 15.97 -1.02
C THR A 460 -26.61 17.13 -1.84
N GLY A 461 -25.75 16.84 -2.80
CA GLY A 461 -25.16 17.87 -3.64
C GLY A 461 -23.88 17.41 -4.35
N GLN A 462 -23.20 18.37 -4.97
CA GLN A 462 -21.97 18.14 -5.72
C GLN A 462 -20.88 19.11 -5.31
N ARG A 463 -19.65 18.63 -5.30
CA ARG A 463 -18.43 19.42 -5.09
C ARG A 463 -17.45 19.16 -6.21
N SER A 464 -16.88 20.22 -6.76
CA SER A 464 -15.89 20.15 -7.84
C SER A 464 -14.59 20.82 -7.42
N PHE A 465 -13.47 20.21 -7.75
CA PHE A 465 -12.14 20.69 -7.40
C PHE A 465 -11.21 20.63 -8.62
N ASN A 466 -10.29 21.59 -8.67
CA ASN A 466 -9.23 21.64 -9.68
C ASN A 466 -7.89 21.75 -8.96
N ALA A 467 -7.10 20.69 -9.02
CA ALA A 467 -5.83 20.56 -8.30
C ALA A 467 -4.63 20.66 -9.25
N LEU A 468 -3.66 21.52 -8.92
CA LEU A 468 -2.41 21.65 -9.64
C LEU A 468 -1.26 21.23 -8.72
N SER A 469 -0.59 20.14 -9.07
CA SER A 469 0.57 19.62 -8.35
C SER A 469 1.80 19.62 -9.22
N GLY A 470 2.96 19.91 -8.65
CA GLY A 470 4.23 19.90 -9.37
C GLY A 470 5.41 19.61 -8.46
N SER A 471 6.50 19.18 -9.05
CA SER A 471 7.75 18.90 -8.34
C SER A 471 8.95 19.21 -9.23
N LEU A 472 10.05 19.57 -8.60
CA LEU A 472 11.33 19.79 -9.27
C LEU A 472 12.45 19.28 -8.34
N GLY A 473 13.30 18.42 -8.88
CA GLY A 473 14.43 17.88 -8.17
C GLY A 473 15.70 17.93 -9.01
N ALA A 474 16.83 17.95 -8.33
CA ALA A 474 18.13 17.82 -8.95
C ALA A 474 19.06 16.98 -8.08
N SER A 475 19.97 16.22 -8.71
CA SER A 475 21.04 15.54 -8.01
C SER A 475 22.37 15.68 -8.75
N TYR A 476 23.45 15.52 -7.98
CA TYR A 476 24.79 15.60 -8.48
C TYR A 476 25.64 14.46 -7.92
N ALA A 477 26.27 13.69 -8.80
CA ALA A 477 27.25 12.69 -8.41
C ALA A 477 28.57 13.40 -8.10
N LEU A 478 28.95 13.42 -6.81
CA LEU A 478 30.23 13.99 -6.36
C LEU A 478 31.39 13.14 -6.83
N ASN A 479 31.17 11.85 -6.96
CA ASN A 479 32.04 10.84 -7.55
C ASN A 479 31.22 9.60 -7.91
N ASP A 480 31.85 8.51 -8.35
CA ASP A 480 31.15 7.27 -8.74
C ASP A 480 30.40 6.57 -7.59
N SER A 481 30.72 6.92 -6.35
CA SER A 481 30.15 6.29 -5.16
C SER A 481 29.17 7.18 -4.38
N VAL A 482 29.20 8.49 -4.57
CA VAL A 482 28.43 9.44 -3.75
C VAL A 482 27.60 10.38 -4.62
N ARG A 483 26.30 10.40 -4.37
CA ARG A 483 25.35 11.30 -5.01
C ARG A 483 24.57 12.06 -3.94
N VAL A 484 24.39 13.36 -4.13
CA VAL A 484 23.54 14.22 -3.31
C VAL A 484 22.38 14.73 -4.14
N GLY A 485 21.21 14.88 -3.53
CA GLY A 485 20.01 15.34 -4.20
C GLY A 485 19.20 16.31 -3.34
N ILE A 486 18.44 17.17 -4.01
CA ILE A 486 17.42 18.02 -3.41
C ILE A 486 16.17 17.95 -4.25
N ASN A 487 15.01 18.03 -3.60
CA ASN A 487 13.72 18.04 -4.25
C ASN A 487 12.77 19.02 -3.57
N GLY A 488 12.00 19.77 -4.36
CA GLY A 488 10.88 20.59 -3.91
C GLY A 488 9.60 20.13 -4.59
N SER A 489 8.51 20.07 -3.85
CA SER A 489 7.20 19.71 -4.37
C SER A 489 6.11 20.64 -3.85
N ARG A 490 5.09 20.85 -4.67
CA ARG A 490 3.81 21.44 -4.28
C ARG A 490 2.71 20.48 -4.70
N THR A 491 1.92 20.03 -3.74
CA THR A 491 0.78 19.14 -3.99
C THR A 491 -0.53 19.78 -3.57
N GLU A 492 -1.57 19.54 -4.33
CA GLU A 492 -2.94 19.90 -4.00
C GLU A 492 -3.80 18.64 -4.08
N ARG A 493 -4.58 18.36 -3.03
CA ARG A 493 -5.47 17.21 -2.94
C ARG A 493 -6.92 17.67 -2.75
N ALA A 494 -7.83 17.10 -3.52
CA ALA A 494 -9.27 17.24 -3.25
C ALA A 494 -9.60 16.45 -1.95
N PRO A 495 -10.53 16.95 -1.13
CA PRO A 495 -11.10 16.16 -0.03
C PRO A 495 -11.77 14.89 -0.56
N SER A 496 -11.80 13.82 0.24
CA SER A 496 -12.52 12.58 -0.08
C SER A 496 -14.02 12.73 0.19
N ALA A 497 -14.81 11.73 -0.23
CA ALA A 497 -16.24 11.70 0.05
C ALA A 497 -16.51 11.60 1.56
N GLU A 498 -15.70 10.84 2.29
CA GLU A 498 -15.76 10.67 3.73
C GLU A 498 -15.50 12.02 4.44
N GLU A 499 -14.46 12.74 4.05
CA GLU A 499 -14.12 14.04 4.62
C GLU A 499 -15.18 15.12 4.34
N LEU A 500 -15.95 14.97 3.24
CA LEU A 500 -16.99 15.93 2.85
C LEU A 500 -18.38 15.57 3.40
N PHE A 501 -18.75 14.29 3.42
CA PHE A 501 -20.15 13.87 3.50
C PHE A 501 -20.49 12.95 4.66
N ALA A 502 -19.51 12.53 5.48
CA ALA A 502 -19.78 11.70 6.66
C ALA A 502 -20.76 12.39 7.61
N ASN A 503 -21.75 11.67 8.13
CA ASN A 503 -22.69 12.11 9.16
C ASN A 503 -23.41 10.91 9.80
N GLY A 504 -22.76 10.21 10.70
CA GLY A 504 -23.34 9.05 11.38
C GLY A 504 -22.38 8.31 12.29
N GLY A 505 -22.89 7.38 13.04
CA GLY A 505 -22.14 6.43 13.84
C GLY A 505 -21.39 5.45 12.93
N HIS A 506 -20.20 5.05 13.38
CA HIS A 506 -19.34 4.12 12.68
C HIS A 506 -18.84 3.07 13.68
N ALA A 507 -19.35 1.84 13.56
CA ALA A 507 -19.04 0.73 14.47
C ALA A 507 -17.54 0.46 14.60
N GLY A 508 -16.82 0.37 13.48
CA GLY A 508 -15.40 0.08 13.48
C GLY A 508 -14.56 1.07 14.29
N THR A 509 -14.92 2.35 14.29
CA THR A 509 -14.24 3.39 15.08
C THR A 509 -14.91 3.65 16.43
N GLN A 510 -16.14 3.17 16.63
CA GLN A 510 -17.03 3.51 17.75
C GLN A 510 -17.07 5.03 17.99
N ALA A 511 -17.34 5.77 16.93
CA ALA A 511 -17.35 7.22 16.92
C ALA A 511 -18.45 7.73 15.98
N TYR A 512 -19.03 8.86 16.31
CA TYR A 512 -19.86 9.61 15.36
C TYR A 512 -18.94 10.47 14.49
N GLU A 513 -18.93 10.22 13.17
CA GLU A 513 -18.06 10.91 12.24
C GLU A 513 -18.82 11.99 11.46
N LEU A 514 -18.26 13.20 11.45
CA LEU A 514 -18.88 14.37 10.82
C LEU A 514 -17.95 15.01 9.81
N GLY A 515 -18.32 14.95 8.52
CA GLY A 515 -17.68 15.61 7.40
C GLY A 515 -18.04 17.10 7.28
N ASN A 516 -17.42 17.78 6.32
CA ASN A 516 -17.74 19.16 6.02
C ASN A 516 -17.75 19.42 4.50
N PRO A 517 -18.93 19.61 3.88
CA PRO A 517 -19.04 19.83 2.43
C PRO A 517 -18.42 21.15 1.96
N ASN A 518 -18.02 22.04 2.84
CA ASN A 518 -17.42 23.33 2.49
C ASN A 518 -15.88 23.32 2.45
N PHE A 519 -15.26 22.17 2.58
CA PHE A 519 -13.81 22.06 2.50
C PHE A 519 -13.22 22.54 1.19
N ARG A 520 -12.00 23.04 1.28
CA ARG A 520 -11.16 23.48 0.17
C ARG A 520 -10.09 22.42 -0.10
N LEU A 521 -9.34 22.59 -1.21
CA LEU A 521 -8.16 21.79 -1.48
C LEU A 521 -7.19 21.82 -0.29
N GLU A 522 -6.76 20.64 0.14
CA GLU A 522 -5.57 20.50 0.97
C GLU A 522 -4.34 20.77 0.12
N LYS A 523 -3.41 21.57 0.61
CA LYS A 523 -2.21 22.00 -0.13
C LYS A 523 -0.98 21.78 0.70
N SER A 524 0.09 21.26 0.08
CA SER A 524 1.37 21.12 0.75
C SER A 524 2.52 21.68 -0.08
N TRP A 525 3.55 22.20 0.62
CA TRP A 525 4.89 22.40 0.10
C TRP A 525 5.82 21.42 0.79
N GLY A 526 6.58 20.64 0.03
CA GLY A 526 7.54 19.67 0.52
C GLY A 526 8.95 20.00 0.03
N PHE A 527 9.93 19.80 0.92
CA PHE A 527 11.35 19.86 0.59
C PHE A 527 12.04 18.63 1.13
N GLU A 528 12.94 18.06 0.33
CA GLU A 528 13.71 16.87 0.70
C GLU A 528 15.15 17.02 0.24
N ALA A 529 16.07 16.58 1.10
CA ALA A 529 17.48 16.41 0.77
C ALA A 529 17.83 14.92 0.88
N THR A 530 18.58 14.39 -0.09
CA THR A 530 19.00 12.99 -0.14
C THR A 530 20.51 12.85 -0.26
N LEU A 531 21.03 11.78 0.32
CA LEU A 531 22.41 11.34 0.22
C LEU A 531 22.42 9.85 -0.08
N HIS A 532 23.03 9.46 -1.18
CA HIS A 532 23.29 8.09 -1.58
C HIS A 532 24.79 7.87 -1.67
N ALA A 533 25.30 6.87 -0.96
CA ALA A 533 26.71 6.51 -0.96
C ALA A 533 26.88 5.00 -1.11
N HIS A 534 27.28 4.55 -2.28
CA HIS A 534 27.37 3.14 -2.64
C HIS A 534 28.77 2.79 -3.12
N THR A 535 29.39 1.83 -2.46
CA THR A 535 30.64 1.19 -2.85
C THR A 535 30.41 -0.31 -2.96
N ASP A 536 31.42 -1.07 -3.33
CA ASP A 536 31.34 -2.54 -3.38
C ASP A 536 31.06 -3.18 -2.00
N ARG A 537 31.31 -2.46 -0.90
CA ARG A 537 31.19 -2.97 0.46
C ARG A 537 30.18 -2.25 1.32
N VAL A 538 29.84 -1.03 1.00
CA VAL A 538 28.98 -0.17 1.83
C VAL A 538 27.90 0.46 0.96
N SER A 539 26.66 0.37 1.40
CA SER A 539 25.53 1.11 0.86
C SER A 539 24.93 1.95 1.99
N PHE A 540 24.85 3.25 1.76
CA PHE A 540 24.24 4.19 2.69
C PHE A 540 23.27 5.10 1.94
N ASP A 541 22.01 5.11 2.39
CA ASP A 541 20.97 5.96 1.88
C ASP A 541 20.36 6.74 3.05
N ALA A 542 20.24 8.06 2.88
CA ALA A 542 19.63 8.92 3.87
C ALA A 542 18.78 9.99 3.20
N SER A 543 17.68 10.35 3.83
CA SER A 543 16.88 11.51 3.47
C SER A 543 16.40 12.29 4.69
N ALA A 544 16.27 13.61 4.52
CA ALA A 544 15.64 14.51 5.47
C ALA A 544 14.59 15.35 4.73
N TYR A 545 13.42 15.48 5.32
CA TYR A 545 12.28 16.11 4.66
C TYR A 545 11.53 17.06 5.61
N TYR A 546 10.86 18.06 4.99
CA TYR A 546 9.97 18.99 5.66
C TYR A 546 8.80 19.33 4.76
N ASN A 547 7.55 19.24 5.30
CA ASN A 547 6.32 19.57 4.59
C ASN A 547 5.49 20.58 5.38
N TRP A 548 5.05 21.65 4.70
CA TRP A 548 4.06 22.61 5.22
C TRP A 548 2.72 22.35 4.54
N PHE A 549 1.69 22.24 5.32
CA PHE A 549 0.33 22.10 4.84
C PHE A 549 -0.49 23.34 5.13
N SER A 550 -1.32 23.73 4.15
CA SER A 550 -2.45 24.62 4.35
C SER A 550 -3.74 23.85 4.09
N ASN A 551 -4.73 24.06 4.94
CA ASN A 551 -5.99 23.32 4.91
C ASN A 551 -5.77 21.80 5.05
N TYR A 552 -4.85 21.37 5.88
CA TYR A 552 -4.66 19.97 6.23
C TYR A 552 -5.96 19.44 6.86
N ILE A 553 -6.50 18.34 6.34
CA ILE A 553 -7.72 17.74 6.85
C ILE A 553 -7.35 16.72 7.92
N SER A 554 -7.85 16.92 9.12
CA SER A 554 -7.70 16.00 10.26
C SER A 554 -9.05 15.80 10.92
N GLU A 555 -9.24 14.61 11.45
CA GLU A 555 -10.38 14.27 12.28
C GLU A 555 -10.03 14.56 13.74
N ASN A 556 -10.86 15.34 14.42
CA ASN A 556 -10.65 15.79 15.79
C ASN A 556 -11.87 15.51 16.65
N GLN A 557 -11.65 15.07 17.88
CA GLN A 557 -12.72 14.94 18.86
C GLN A 557 -13.26 16.32 19.24
N VAL A 558 -14.57 16.47 19.20
CA VAL A 558 -15.30 17.69 19.54
C VAL A 558 -16.39 17.39 20.57
N GLY A 559 -17.05 18.41 21.09
CA GLY A 559 -18.17 18.20 22.02
C GLY A 559 -19.37 17.55 21.35
N PRO A 560 -20.16 16.73 22.06
CA PRO A 560 -21.30 15.99 21.49
C PRO A 560 -22.37 16.91 20.88
N GLU A 561 -22.47 18.15 21.36
CA GLU A 561 -23.39 19.16 20.82
C GLU A 561 -23.14 19.49 19.35
N VAL A 562 -21.91 19.27 18.84
CA VAL A 562 -21.57 19.51 17.43
C VAL A 562 -22.22 18.46 16.54
N CYS A 563 -22.15 17.18 16.91
CA CYS A 563 -22.81 16.10 16.19
C CYS A 563 -24.33 16.17 16.32
N GLN A 564 -24.85 16.49 17.49
CA GLN A 564 -26.28 16.72 17.72
C GLN A 564 -26.84 17.85 16.84
N ALA A 565 -26.09 18.95 16.70
CA ALA A 565 -26.49 20.05 15.81
C ALA A 565 -26.49 19.62 14.32
N ALA A 566 -25.55 18.80 13.91
CA ALA A 566 -25.47 18.29 12.55
C ALA A 566 -26.61 17.32 12.23
N THR A 567 -26.99 16.43 13.15
CA THR A 567 -28.17 15.55 12.95
C THR A 567 -29.44 16.37 12.74
N THR A 568 -29.63 17.43 13.51
CA THR A 568 -30.79 18.33 13.37
C THR A 568 -30.79 19.09 12.03
N LEU A 569 -29.60 19.55 11.58
CA LEU A 569 -29.46 20.31 10.32
C LEU A 569 -29.85 19.48 9.10
N TYR A 570 -29.59 18.19 9.10
CA TYR A 570 -29.90 17.26 8.01
C TYR A 570 -31.21 16.46 8.20
N GLY A 571 -32.03 16.82 9.19
CA GLY A 571 -33.41 16.33 9.33
C GLY A 571 -33.59 15.02 10.09
N ARG A 572 -32.53 14.47 10.70
CA ARG A 572 -32.63 13.34 11.62
C ARG A 572 -33.25 13.80 12.94
N ASN A 573 -34.22 13.03 13.46
CA ASN A 573 -34.75 13.31 14.78
C ASN A 573 -33.71 12.92 15.85
N PRO A 574 -33.24 13.83 16.70
CA PRO A 574 -32.28 13.50 17.76
C PRO A 574 -32.77 12.41 18.73
N ALA A 575 -34.08 12.18 18.79
CA ALA A 575 -34.67 11.12 19.65
C ALA A 575 -34.51 9.70 19.05
N ASP A 576 -34.16 9.60 17.76
CA ASP A 576 -33.90 8.30 17.07
C ASP A 576 -32.41 7.99 17.02
N ALA A 577 -31.58 8.69 17.79
CA ALA A 577 -30.14 8.66 17.64
C ALA A 577 -29.47 8.03 18.87
N ASP A 578 -29.57 6.71 19.02
CA ASP A 578 -28.71 5.95 19.93
C ASP A 578 -27.24 6.13 19.60
N GLU A 579 -26.91 6.46 18.34
CA GLU A 579 -25.56 6.81 17.86
C GLU A 579 -25.01 8.14 18.41
N VAL A 580 -25.85 9.03 18.97
CA VAL A 580 -25.38 10.34 19.48
C VAL A 580 -24.64 10.20 20.81
N ASP A 581 -24.71 9.05 21.47
CA ASP A 581 -23.94 8.74 22.67
C ASP A 581 -22.49 8.35 22.36
N LEU A 582 -22.18 8.13 21.07
CA LEU A 582 -20.81 7.89 20.63
C LEU A 582 -19.96 9.18 20.73
N PRO A 583 -18.63 9.06 20.98
CA PRO A 583 -17.73 10.19 20.92
C PRO A 583 -17.77 10.90 19.56
N CYS A 584 -18.03 12.21 19.55
CA CYS A 584 -18.17 13.02 18.34
C CYS A 584 -16.80 13.36 17.76
N PHE A 585 -16.55 12.99 16.51
CA PHE A 585 -15.36 13.34 15.74
C PHE A 585 -15.74 14.13 14.50
N GLN A 586 -15.10 15.26 14.29
CA GLN A 586 -15.33 16.13 13.14
C GLN A 586 -14.08 16.29 12.30
N TYR A 587 -14.22 16.14 10.99
CA TYR A 587 -13.19 16.54 10.05
C TYR A 587 -13.04 18.07 10.05
N GLN A 588 -11.81 18.55 10.18
CA GLN A 588 -11.48 19.98 10.26
C GLN A 588 -10.30 20.30 9.35
N GLN A 589 -10.21 21.55 8.89
CA GLN A 589 -9.08 22.05 8.11
C GLN A 589 -8.26 23.05 8.92
N ALA A 590 -6.96 22.80 9.03
CA ALA A 590 -6.00 23.68 9.67
C ALA A 590 -4.62 23.59 8.99
N ASP A 591 -3.69 24.48 9.34
CA ASP A 591 -2.31 24.37 8.90
C ASP A 591 -1.58 23.26 9.67
N ALA A 592 -0.72 22.51 8.98
CA ALA A 592 0.05 21.43 9.62
C ALA A 592 1.50 21.41 9.15
N ARG A 593 2.35 20.77 9.94
CA ARG A 593 3.78 20.59 9.66
C ARG A 593 4.20 19.17 9.91
N TYR A 594 4.92 18.61 8.93
CA TYR A 594 5.55 17.30 8.99
C TYR A 594 7.04 17.46 8.70
N TYR A 595 7.90 16.83 9.50
CA TYR A 595 9.30 16.73 9.20
C TYR A 595 9.91 15.47 9.82
N GLY A 596 11.00 15.04 9.24
CA GLY A 596 11.66 13.84 9.72
C GLY A 596 12.90 13.50 8.91
N PHE A 597 13.46 12.36 9.26
CA PHE A 597 14.57 11.77 8.53
C PHE A 597 14.43 10.24 8.50
N GLU A 598 15.05 9.65 7.50
CA GLU A 598 15.24 8.20 7.38
C GLU A 598 16.65 7.93 6.90
N ALA A 599 17.24 6.86 7.40
CA ALA A 599 18.58 6.43 6.99
C ALA A 599 18.67 4.90 7.01
N ASN A 600 19.38 4.36 6.04
CA ASN A 600 19.67 2.94 5.94
C ASN A 600 21.15 2.76 5.57
N LEU A 601 21.87 1.99 6.38
CA LEU A 601 23.26 1.63 6.16
C LEU A 601 23.36 0.10 6.07
N SER A 602 23.97 -0.41 5.02
CA SER A 602 24.37 -1.81 4.95
C SER A 602 25.84 -1.92 4.54
N ALA A 603 26.54 -2.87 5.12
CA ALA A 603 27.95 -3.06 4.85
C ALA A 603 28.36 -4.55 4.90
N THR A 604 29.27 -4.96 4.00
CA THR A 604 30.03 -6.19 4.19
C THR A 604 31.12 -5.92 5.21
N LEU A 605 30.95 -6.46 6.42
CA LEU A 605 31.87 -6.25 7.54
C LEU A 605 33.20 -6.99 7.32
N PHE A 606 33.11 -8.29 7.03
CA PHE A 606 34.27 -9.14 6.73
C PHE A 606 33.84 -10.43 6.04
N GLN A 607 34.82 -11.22 5.59
CA GLN A 607 34.61 -12.51 4.95
C GLN A 607 35.47 -13.56 5.66
N ILE A 608 34.87 -14.71 5.97
CA ILE A 608 35.57 -15.87 6.56
C ILE A 608 35.43 -17.03 5.56
N GLY A 609 36.50 -17.34 4.86
CA GLY A 609 36.44 -18.33 3.78
C GLY A 609 35.44 -17.94 2.70
N ALA A 610 34.45 -18.78 2.43
CA ALA A 610 33.35 -18.52 1.49
C ALA A 610 32.16 -17.78 2.13
N THR A 611 32.18 -17.55 3.44
CA THR A 611 31.08 -16.91 4.17
C THR A 611 31.30 -15.42 4.27
N ARG A 612 30.34 -14.63 3.78
CA ARG A 612 30.30 -13.17 3.90
C ARG A 612 29.48 -12.79 5.12
N ILE A 613 30.01 -11.88 5.94
CA ILE A 613 29.30 -11.30 7.08
C ILE A 613 28.91 -9.87 6.73
N ASN A 614 27.63 -9.61 6.68
CA ASN A 614 27.02 -8.32 6.43
C ASN A 614 26.41 -7.77 7.70
N GLY A 615 26.38 -6.46 7.86
CA GLY A 615 25.66 -5.75 8.90
C GLY A 615 24.80 -4.66 8.26
N ASP A 616 23.65 -4.40 8.86
CA ASP A 616 22.77 -3.31 8.43
C ASP A 616 22.19 -2.58 9.65
N VAL A 617 21.93 -1.30 9.48
CA VAL A 617 21.26 -0.45 10.45
C VAL A 617 20.32 0.49 9.73
N LEU A 618 19.08 0.56 10.20
CA LEU A 618 18.04 1.46 9.74
C LEU A 618 17.59 2.32 10.92
N GLY A 619 17.34 3.61 10.65
CA GLY A 619 16.72 4.52 11.61
C GLY A 619 15.77 5.47 10.92
N ASP A 620 14.62 5.73 11.54
CA ASP A 620 13.66 6.71 11.06
C ASP A 620 12.98 7.47 12.21
N TYR A 621 12.58 8.68 11.90
CA TYR A 621 11.86 9.57 12.80
C TYR A 621 10.93 10.49 12.02
N VAL A 622 9.72 10.67 12.51
CA VAL A 622 8.75 11.62 11.98
C VAL A 622 8.14 12.46 13.11
N HIS A 623 7.96 13.73 12.82
CA HIS A 623 7.26 14.69 13.66
C HIS A 623 6.13 15.32 12.86
N ALA A 624 4.92 15.31 13.42
CA ALA A 624 3.76 15.93 12.81
C ALA A 624 2.90 16.69 13.84
N ASN A 625 2.40 17.85 13.43
CA ASN A 625 1.65 18.75 14.28
C ASN A 625 0.66 19.57 13.48
N VAL A 626 -0.57 19.71 13.96
CA VAL A 626 -1.51 20.73 13.51
C VAL A 626 -1.18 22.01 14.26
N VAL A 627 -1.01 23.12 13.53
CA VAL A 627 -0.64 24.41 14.12
C VAL A 627 -1.72 24.85 15.10
N ASP A 628 -1.31 25.25 16.29
CA ASP A 628 -2.18 25.70 17.39
C ASP A 628 -3.15 24.66 17.98
N GLN A 629 -3.16 23.41 17.44
CA GLN A 629 -4.00 22.33 17.95
C GLN A 629 -3.22 21.19 18.59
N GLY A 630 -1.94 21.02 18.25
CA GLY A 630 -1.07 20.01 18.86
C GLY A 630 -0.68 18.86 17.94
N PRO A 631 -0.19 17.73 18.49
CA PRO A 631 0.27 16.59 17.72
C PRO A 631 -0.84 15.95 16.87
N ILE A 632 -0.47 15.52 15.65
CA ILE A 632 -1.35 14.68 14.83
C ILE A 632 -1.40 13.28 15.45
N PRO A 633 -2.59 12.65 15.51
CA PRO A 633 -2.75 11.33 16.12
C PRO A 633 -2.03 10.22 15.35
N ARG A 634 -1.68 9.15 16.05
CA ARG A 634 -1.15 7.89 15.50
C ARG A 634 0.16 8.03 14.70
N ILE A 635 0.96 9.06 15.02
CA ILE A 635 2.30 9.25 14.43
C ILE A 635 3.27 8.22 15.00
N PRO A 636 3.94 7.41 14.14
CA PRO A 636 4.91 6.41 14.60
C PRO A 636 6.02 7.03 15.46
N PRO A 637 6.49 6.35 16.52
CA PRO A 637 7.66 6.77 17.29
C PRO A 637 8.94 6.65 16.47
N ALA A 638 10.04 7.24 16.97
CA ALA A 638 11.37 6.97 16.44
C ALA A 638 11.69 5.47 16.53
N ARG A 639 12.42 4.96 15.53
CA ARG A 639 12.80 3.56 15.42
C ARG A 639 14.26 3.40 15.03
N VAL A 640 14.89 2.36 15.58
CA VAL A 640 16.19 1.86 15.12
C VAL A 640 16.08 0.33 14.97
N LEU A 641 16.51 -0.18 13.83
CA LEU A 641 16.59 -1.60 13.51
C LEU A 641 18.01 -1.91 13.07
N GLY A 642 18.61 -2.96 13.61
CA GLY A 642 19.94 -3.43 13.23
C GLY A 642 19.97 -4.94 13.03
N GLY A 643 20.72 -5.38 12.02
CA GLY A 643 20.86 -6.79 11.68
C GLY A 643 22.30 -7.20 11.41
N ILE A 644 22.59 -8.46 11.67
CA ILE A 644 23.82 -9.15 11.24
C ILE A 644 23.40 -10.38 10.46
N GLU A 645 24.01 -10.55 9.28
CA GLU A 645 23.71 -11.64 8.36
C GLU A 645 25.00 -12.36 7.94
N ALA A 646 25.02 -13.68 8.11
CA ALA A 646 26.09 -14.55 7.63
C ALA A 646 25.62 -15.34 6.41
N GLN A 647 26.19 -15.03 5.26
CA GLN A 647 25.89 -15.62 3.96
C GLN A 647 26.99 -16.59 3.54
N GLY A 648 26.76 -17.91 3.66
CA GLY A 648 27.77 -18.93 3.31
C GLY A 648 27.16 -20.10 2.53
N GLY A 649 27.76 -20.43 1.34
CA GLY A 649 27.28 -21.56 0.53
C GLY A 649 25.78 -21.49 0.23
N GLN A 650 25.02 -22.46 0.70
CA GLN A 650 23.55 -22.56 0.54
C GLN A 650 22.77 -21.94 1.71
N PHE A 651 23.44 -21.50 2.78
CA PHE A 651 22.80 -21.00 4.00
C PHE A 651 22.95 -19.49 4.14
N THR A 652 21.89 -18.87 4.65
CA THR A 652 21.89 -17.50 5.16
C THR A 652 21.36 -17.52 6.58
N LEU A 653 22.14 -17.01 7.54
CA LEU A 653 21.75 -16.84 8.95
C LEU A 653 21.60 -15.36 9.22
N ARG A 654 20.51 -14.91 9.85
CA ARG A 654 20.33 -13.52 10.24
C ARG A 654 19.81 -13.40 11.66
N GLY A 655 20.39 -12.49 12.42
CA GLY A 655 19.87 -11.99 13.69
C GLY A 655 19.54 -10.50 13.55
N GLU A 656 18.45 -10.05 14.16
CA GLU A 656 17.94 -8.70 14.03
C GLU A 656 17.38 -8.19 15.36
N VAL A 657 17.64 -6.93 15.68
CA VAL A 657 17.10 -6.24 16.85
C VAL A 657 16.41 -4.96 16.35
N GLU A 658 15.17 -4.79 16.75
CA GLU A 658 14.37 -3.60 16.46
C GLU A 658 13.96 -2.94 17.79
N HIS A 659 14.26 -1.64 17.93
CA HIS A 659 13.86 -0.84 19.08
C HIS A 659 12.98 0.32 18.61
N LEU A 660 11.77 0.40 19.16
CA LEU A 660 10.87 1.53 19.00
C LEU A 660 10.87 2.32 20.32
N PHE A 661 11.08 3.63 20.21
CA PHE A 661 11.11 4.51 21.36
C PHE A 661 9.69 4.80 21.88
N ASP A 662 9.59 5.36 23.07
CA ASP A 662 8.31 5.79 23.62
C ASP A 662 7.69 6.93 22.78
N GLN A 663 6.35 6.92 22.64
CA GLN A 663 5.61 8.01 22.02
C GLN A 663 4.74 8.68 23.08
N LYS A 664 5.18 9.87 23.49
CA LYS A 664 4.50 10.73 24.46
C LYS A 664 3.85 11.96 23.82
N ARG A 665 4.19 12.22 22.55
CA ARG A 665 3.56 13.28 21.77
C ARG A 665 2.31 12.74 21.14
N ILE A 666 1.18 13.00 21.75
CA ILE A 666 -0.12 12.43 21.46
C ILE A 666 -1.14 13.54 21.25
N ALA A 667 -2.18 13.30 20.46
CA ALA A 667 -3.39 14.10 20.42
C ALA A 667 -4.15 14.03 21.77
N ALA A 668 -5.04 14.96 22.03
CA ALA A 668 -5.73 15.06 23.32
C ALA A 668 -6.55 13.81 23.67
N PHE A 669 -7.05 13.10 22.66
CA PHE A 669 -7.87 11.88 22.80
C PHE A 669 -7.05 10.59 22.69
N GLU A 670 -5.72 10.66 22.63
CA GLU A 670 -4.86 9.49 22.53
C GLU A 670 -4.20 9.10 23.84
N THR A 671 -3.74 7.87 23.91
CA THR A 671 -2.90 7.33 24.97
C THR A 671 -1.45 7.22 24.52
N PRO A 672 -0.46 7.47 25.40
CA PRO A 672 0.95 7.29 25.09
C PRO A 672 1.30 5.80 25.02
N THR A 673 2.32 5.45 24.22
CA THR A 673 2.89 4.12 24.20
C THR A 673 4.32 4.11 24.74
N LYS A 674 4.67 3.00 25.43
CA LYS A 674 6.04 2.78 25.93
C LYS A 674 6.92 2.22 24.83
N ASP A 675 8.22 2.42 25.02
CA ASP A 675 9.27 1.77 24.25
C ASP A 675 9.21 0.23 24.36
N TYR A 676 9.69 -0.43 23.33
CA TYR A 676 9.88 -1.88 23.32
C TYR A 676 11.01 -2.28 22.37
N THR A 677 11.57 -3.47 22.64
CA THR A 677 12.61 -4.07 21.81
C THR A 677 12.18 -5.46 21.36
N ILE A 678 12.27 -5.72 20.07
CA ILE A 678 11.98 -7.02 19.46
C ILE A 678 13.31 -7.61 18.97
N VAL A 679 13.50 -8.91 19.20
CA VAL A 679 14.60 -9.67 18.63
C VAL A 679 14.04 -10.74 17.70
N ASN A 680 14.59 -10.79 16.49
CA ASN A 680 14.22 -11.75 15.46
C ASN A 680 15.45 -12.55 15.02
N ALA A 681 15.22 -13.78 14.59
CA ALA A 681 16.26 -14.63 14.00
C ALA A 681 15.70 -15.41 12.81
N SER A 682 16.52 -15.67 11.82
CA SER A 682 16.14 -16.51 10.69
C SER A 682 17.29 -17.33 10.10
N VAL A 683 16.91 -18.46 9.51
CA VAL A 683 17.80 -19.35 8.74
C VAL A 683 17.14 -19.62 7.41
N SER A 684 17.83 -19.33 6.33
CA SER A 684 17.40 -19.65 4.97
C SER A 684 18.36 -20.69 4.35
N LEU A 685 17.79 -21.65 3.64
CA LEU A 685 18.50 -22.69 2.90
C LEU A 685 18.04 -22.65 1.44
N SER A 686 18.99 -22.51 0.52
CA SER A 686 18.79 -22.67 -0.93
C SER A 686 19.37 -24.02 -1.39
N PRO A 687 18.58 -25.12 -1.34
CA PRO A 687 19.11 -26.49 -1.45
C PRO A 687 19.75 -26.79 -2.81
N PHE A 688 19.34 -26.09 -3.86
CA PHE A 688 19.85 -26.27 -5.23
C PHE A 688 20.82 -25.15 -5.64
N GLY A 689 21.42 -24.44 -4.67
CA GLY A 689 22.31 -23.29 -4.90
C GLY A 689 21.57 -21.96 -4.80
N ARG A 690 22.33 -20.86 -4.69
CA ARG A 690 21.78 -19.51 -4.49
C ARG A 690 21.01 -18.95 -5.69
N ASP A 691 21.36 -19.42 -6.87
CA ASP A 691 20.67 -19.03 -8.11
C ASP A 691 19.35 -19.78 -8.31
N SER A 692 19.08 -20.79 -7.45
CA SER A 692 17.82 -21.51 -7.45
C SER A 692 16.69 -20.65 -6.90
N LYS A 693 15.52 -20.76 -7.52
CA LYS A 693 14.29 -20.13 -7.01
C LYS A 693 13.66 -20.91 -5.86
N THR A 694 14.30 -21.96 -5.36
CA THR A 694 13.81 -22.76 -4.24
C THR A 694 14.53 -22.36 -2.95
N THR A 695 13.75 -21.95 -1.95
CA THR A 695 14.25 -21.51 -0.65
C THR A 695 13.39 -22.10 0.48
N LEU A 696 14.04 -22.60 1.52
CA LEU A 696 13.43 -22.98 2.79
C LEU A 696 13.85 -21.92 3.80
N LEU A 697 12.89 -21.28 4.46
CA LEU A 697 13.12 -20.24 5.47
C LEU A 697 12.46 -20.65 6.79
N LEU A 698 13.25 -20.68 7.86
CA LEU A 698 12.76 -20.77 9.23
C LEU A 698 13.04 -19.44 9.92
N SER A 699 12.04 -18.86 10.57
CA SER A 699 12.20 -17.61 11.33
C SER A 699 11.52 -17.66 12.68
N ALA A 700 12.10 -16.95 13.65
CA ALA A 700 11.54 -16.68 14.95
C ALA A 700 11.38 -15.18 15.09
N ASN A 701 10.16 -14.70 15.12
CA ASN A 701 9.82 -13.29 15.31
C ASN A 701 9.41 -13.08 16.77
N ASN A 702 9.75 -11.91 17.32
CA ASN A 702 9.50 -11.59 18.72
C ASN A 702 9.95 -12.73 19.67
N LEU A 703 11.22 -13.13 19.54
CA LEU A 703 11.79 -14.32 20.18
C LEU A 703 11.55 -14.35 21.71
N PHE A 704 11.51 -13.20 22.35
CA PHE A 704 11.35 -13.06 23.80
C PHE A 704 9.89 -12.85 24.25
N ASP A 705 8.92 -12.98 23.33
CA ASP A 705 7.49 -12.89 23.63
C ASP A 705 7.07 -11.56 24.28
N VAL A 706 7.63 -10.46 23.79
CA VAL A 706 7.33 -9.10 24.28
C VAL A 706 5.90 -8.72 23.91
N ASN A 707 5.15 -8.10 24.83
CA ASN A 707 3.85 -7.49 24.52
C ASN A 707 4.05 -6.19 23.73
N VAL A 708 3.81 -6.24 22.44
CA VAL A 708 4.08 -5.16 21.49
C VAL A 708 2.82 -4.36 21.20
N ARG A 709 2.84 -3.05 21.46
CA ARG A 709 1.74 -2.13 21.14
C ARG A 709 2.21 -1.08 20.16
N ARG A 710 1.77 -1.20 18.92
CA ARG A 710 2.11 -0.25 17.86
C ARG A 710 1.37 1.07 18.11
N HIS A 711 2.09 2.19 18.23
CA HIS A 711 1.47 3.50 18.49
C HIS A 711 0.50 3.91 17.39
N ALA A 712 0.81 3.61 16.14
CA ALA A 712 -0.05 3.92 14.99
C ALA A 712 -1.31 3.02 14.88
N SER A 713 -1.45 2.01 15.75
CA SER A 713 -2.67 1.21 15.83
C SER A 713 -3.82 2.01 16.45
N PHE A 714 -4.99 1.92 15.85
CA PHE A 714 -6.22 2.44 16.45
C PHE A 714 -6.56 1.68 17.73
N LEU A 715 -6.36 0.36 17.73
CA LEU A 715 -6.59 -0.53 18.86
C LEU A 715 -5.36 -0.71 19.77
N LYS A 716 -4.44 0.24 19.85
CA LYS A 716 -3.19 0.08 20.64
C LYS A 716 -3.40 -0.29 22.10
N ASP A 717 -4.53 0.12 22.70
CA ASP A 717 -4.87 -0.19 24.08
C ASP A 717 -5.59 -1.54 24.26
N PHE A 718 -6.11 -2.13 23.17
CA PHE A 718 -6.94 -3.33 23.19
C PHE A 718 -6.33 -4.52 22.48
N ALA A 719 -5.57 -4.29 21.41
CA ALA A 719 -5.02 -5.32 20.54
C ALA A 719 -3.50 -5.14 20.35
N PRO A 720 -2.66 -5.82 21.15
CA PRO A 720 -1.24 -5.91 20.89
C PRO A 720 -0.95 -6.74 19.64
N LEU A 721 0.23 -6.58 19.05
CA LEU A 721 0.72 -7.41 17.95
C LEU A 721 1.06 -8.84 18.45
N ALA A 722 1.38 -9.71 17.49
CA ALA A 722 1.77 -11.10 17.77
C ALA A 722 2.83 -11.20 18.86
N GLY A 723 2.67 -12.15 19.76
CA GLY A 723 3.69 -12.64 20.64
C GLY A 723 4.82 -13.35 19.88
N ARG A 724 5.48 -14.32 20.46
CA ARG A 724 6.52 -15.10 19.74
C ARG A 724 5.88 -15.89 18.60
N ASP A 725 6.42 -15.71 17.39
CA ASP A 725 5.94 -16.38 16.19
C ASP A 725 7.09 -17.16 15.51
N LEU A 726 6.97 -18.49 15.49
CA LEU A 726 7.86 -19.36 14.75
C LEU A 726 7.24 -19.65 13.39
N ARG A 727 7.95 -19.29 12.32
CA ARG A 727 7.45 -19.46 10.95
C ARG A 727 8.34 -20.38 10.14
N ALA A 728 7.71 -21.17 9.29
CA ALA A 728 8.35 -21.98 8.27
C ALA A 728 7.78 -21.63 6.90
N THR A 729 8.67 -21.29 5.97
CA THR A 729 8.31 -20.93 4.60
C THR A 729 9.05 -21.78 3.60
N ILE A 730 8.35 -22.31 2.62
CA ILE A 730 8.91 -22.99 1.45
C ILE A 730 8.50 -22.19 0.23
N ARG A 731 9.47 -21.68 -0.52
CA ARG A 731 9.26 -21.06 -1.82
C ARG A 731 9.94 -21.90 -2.90
N PHE A 732 9.28 -22.09 -4.03
CA PHE A 732 9.84 -22.79 -5.18
C PHE A 732 9.49 -22.10 -6.48
N GLY A 733 10.32 -22.28 -7.52
CA GLY A 733 10.08 -21.82 -8.88
C GLY A 733 10.76 -22.75 -9.90
N LEU A 734 10.04 -23.05 -10.96
CA LEU A 734 10.46 -23.90 -12.08
C LEU A 734 10.47 -23.11 -13.38
#